data_e43ca6468c97914bebfe9f4d93e1a6df
#
_entry.id   e43ca6468c97914bebfe9f4d93e1a6df
#
_cell.length_a   1.000
_cell.length_b   1.000
_cell.length_c   1.000
_cell.angle_alpha   90.00
_cell.angle_beta   90.00
_cell.angle_gamma   90.00
#
_symmetry.space_group_name_H-M   'P 1'
#
loop_
_entity.id
_entity.type
_entity.pdbx_description
1 polymer ?
#
loop_
_entity_poly.entity_id
_entity_poly.type
_entity_poly.pdbx_seq_one_letter_code
_entity_poly.pdbx_strand_id
1 'polypeptide(L)'
;MKAGRIYTPSRIVALVVIGVMLLGLTYLRFAPGNAVSVPQGAHAGQLTMHACTYATEQGAVPADCGTLVVPENRASSKSRLIALPVTRILARSSHPLAPIFHLSGGPGITNMTFPQASRLTAQHDVVMVGYRGVDGSSVLNCPEVTAALENSADYLGKASLSAYSQAFASCAQRLERSGVDLAGYTLAEQADDIEAARVALGYQRINLLSESAGTRLGMIYSWRYPNSVDRSVMVGVNPPGNYIYSGAEIDQGIERYSALCAKQPACRARTANLAASVKHTAAHMPSSWLSLPIKPGNVLVGTFLGLTEANSNGGSILSGPLTLNSWIAAAHGDPSGLWLLSWLSGVVLPQSFTWGELASIGMADAHPVDFYFSSGADRGSIIGNPLGEFLWGAGGMAHAWPANPSENQYTSVQNSSVPTLLIGGTLDFETPAQNATKELLPHLSNGHQVILSGLGHVDDFDAYEPKASTQLLTTFYATGQVDTSRYTANVVSFATPQSQAAIAKDILGFMIGFALLAVIWLVVLAIRIRRRGGTGRKTGAWIRSAGPIVFGLGGWFFGELLVLRFWPSRALPDQLLSVVSVAVPIWLGVYAGWVCTDTPKAMRAKGIVAAAVGAVVGAALGFHVTSGLIALITTIIGAAVVSNLSLLVLDIWTERAASRGTAAPAVDPSETEHLEPALH
;
A
#
# COMPACT_ATOMS: atom_id res chain seq x y z
N MET A 1 -28.32 -7.18 51.60
CA MET A 1 -27.83 -6.41 50.43
C MET A 1 -28.91 -6.47 49.36
N LYS A 2 -29.38 -5.32 48.84
CA LYS A 2 -30.39 -5.30 47.74
C LYS A 2 -29.82 -6.04 46.53
N ALA A 3 -30.55 -7.04 46.03
CA ALA A 3 -30.23 -7.73 44.76
C ALA A 3 -30.03 -6.68 43.68
N GLY A 4 -28.77 -6.42 43.31
CA GLY A 4 -28.42 -5.44 42.33
C GLY A 4 -28.96 -5.89 40.97
N ARG A 5 -29.63 -5.00 40.22
CA ARG A 5 -30.05 -5.27 38.87
C ARG A 5 -28.83 -5.69 38.05
N ILE A 6 -28.82 -6.92 37.55
CA ILE A 6 -27.74 -7.50 36.71
C ILE A 6 -27.47 -6.59 35.51
N TYR A 7 -28.50 -5.93 34.98
CA TYR A 7 -28.41 -4.98 33.87
C TYR A 7 -28.62 -3.55 34.39
N THR A 8 -27.52 -2.84 34.64
CA THR A 8 -27.53 -1.40 34.87
C THR A 8 -27.50 -0.62 33.57
N PRO A 9 -28.03 0.63 33.51
CA PRO A 9 -27.95 1.42 32.27
C PRO A 9 -26.54 1.56 31.71
N SER A 10 -25.52 1.70 32.54
CA SER A 10 -24.11 1.78 32.11
C SER A 10 -23.61 0.47 31.52
N ARG A 11 -24.03 -0.69 31.99
CA ARG A 11 -23.68 -2.00 31.41
C ARG A 11 -24.39 -2.23 30.08
N ILE A 12 -25.63 -1.79 29.94
CA ILE A 12 -26.35 -1.85 28.67
C ILE A 12 -25.64 -0.99 27.63
N VAL A 13 -25.27 0.25 27.97
CA VAL A 13 -24.48 1.13 27.07
C VAL A 13 -23.16 0.49 26.69
N ALA A 14 -22.42 -0.09 27.63
CA ALA A 14 -21.16 -0.77 27.35
C ALA A 14 -21.35 -1.96 26.38
N LEU A 15 -22.38 -2.78 26.58
CA LEU A 15 -22.71 -3.90 25.70
C LEU A 15 -23.09 -3.44 24.28
N VAL A 16 -23.85 -2.36 24.16
CA VAL A 16 -24.22 -1.77 22.86
C VAL A 16 -22.97 -1.25 22.14
N VAL A 17 -22.10 -0.50 22.82
CA VAL A 17 -20.85 0.01 22.23
C VAL A 17 -19.94 -1.14 21.77
N ILE A 18 -19.75 -2.15 22.62
CA ILE A 18 -18.98 -3.35 22.29
C ILE A 18 -19.59 -4.06 21.07
N GLY A 19 -20.92 -4.23 21.05
CA GLY A 19 -21.63 -4.86 19.93
C GLY A 19 -21.45 -4.09 18.61
N VAL A 20 -21.57 -2.76 18.64
CA VAL A 20 -21.35 -1.91 17.46
C VAL A 20 -19.91 -2.02 16.96
N MET A 21 -18.91 -2.00 17.84
CA MET A 21 -17.50 -2.15 17.45
C MET A 21 -17.22 -3.53 16.86
N LEU A 22 -17.75 -4.62 17.44
CA LEU A 22 -17.59 -5.96 16.90
C LEU A 22 -18.27 -6.11 15.54
N LEU A 23 -19.47 -5.55 15.38
CA LEU A 23 -20.16 -5.51 14.08
C LEU A 23 -19.36 -4.73 13.04
N GLY A 24 -18.77 -3.58 13.43
CA GLY A 24 -17.89 -2.80 12.57
C GLY A 24 -16.65 -3.58 12.12
N LEU A 25 -15.95 -4.24 13.04
CA LEU A 25 -14.81 -5.10 12.72
C LEU A 25 -15.22 -6.27 11.81
N THR A 26 -16.36 -6.91 12.08
CA THR A 26 -16.90 -7.99 11.25
C THR A 26 -17.24 -7.47 9.84
N TYR A 27 -17.89 -6.31 9.75
CA TYR A 27 -18.18 -5.68 8.46
C TYR A 27 -16.90 -5.39 7.67
N LEU A 28 -15.89 -4.78 8.29
CA LEU A 28 -14.61 -4.50 7.64
C LEU A 28 -13.92 -5.79 7.15
N ARG A 29 -14.03 -6.89 7.91
CA ARG A 29 -13.42 -8.19 7.54
C ARG A 29 -14.13 -8.89 6.39
N PHE A 30 -15.46 -8.77 6.33
CA PHE A 30 -16.33 -9.48 5.39
C PHE A 30 -17.04 -8.54 4.41
N ALA A 31 -16.72 -7.24 4.45
CA ALA A 31 -17.20 -6.31 3.43
C ALA A 31 -16.83 -6.90 2.07
N PRO A 32 -17.79 -7.02 1.15
CA PRO A 32 -17.50 -7.51 -0.19
C PRO A 32 -16.46 -6.57 -0.79
N GLY A 33 -15.23 -7.07 -0.97
CA GLY A 33 -14.25 -6.42 -1.83
C GLY A 33 -14.83 -6.39 -3.25
N ASN A 34 -14.26 -5.56 -4.11
CA ASN A 34 -14.59 -5.52 -5.55
C ASN A 34 -14.15 -6.81 -6.29
N ALA A 35 -14.01 -7.93 -5.57
CA ALA A 35 -13.63 -9.21 -6.15
C ALA A 35 -14.73 -9.69 -7.09
N VAL A 36 -14.45 -9.67 -8.37
CA VAL A 36 -15.30 -10.26 -9.38
C VAL A 36 -15.07 -11.77 -9.44
N SER A 37 -16.10 -12.50 -9.81
CA SER A 37 -16.04 -13.95 -10.04
C SER A 37 -16.62 -14.30 -11.39
N VAL A 38 -16.18 -15.42 -11.96
CA VAL A 38 -16.76 -15.93 -13.21
C VAL A 38 -18.19 -16.38 -12.94
N PRO A 39 -19.22 -15.78 -13.57
CA PRO A 39 -20.61 -16.21 -13.39
C PRO A 39 -20.80 -17.66 -13.87
N GLN A 40 -21.72 -18.38 -13.25
CA GLN A 40 -22.01 -19.74 -13.65
C GLN A 40 -22.57 -19.78 -15.10
N GLY A 41 -22.01 -20.62 -15.94
CA GLY A 41 -22.41 -20.73 -17.35
C GLY A 41 -21.94 -19.58 -18.25
N ALA A 42 -21.07 -18.69 -17.76
CA ALA A 42 -20.51 -17.61 -18.57
C ALA A 42 -19.61 -18.15 -19.69
N HIS A 43 -19.51 -17.39 -20.76
CA HIS A 43 -18.63 -17.67 -21.91
C HIS A 43 -17.63 -16.52 -22.12
N ALA A 44 -16.55 -16.80 -22.84
CA ALA A 44 -15.56 -15.81 -23.20
C ALA A 44 -16.18 -14.64 -24.00
N GLY A 45 -15.78 -13.41 -23.68
CA GLY A 45 -16.31 -12.17 -24.27
C GLY A 45 -17.61 -11.69 -23.63
N GLN A 46 -18.21 -12.42 -22.69
CA GLN A 46 -19.41 -11.97 -21.98
C GLN A 46 -19.07 -10.80 -21.05
N LEU A 47 -19.80 -9.69 -21.21
CA LEU A 47 -19.74 -8.51 -20.34
C LEU A 47 -21.12 -8.28 -19.71
N THR A 48 -21.16 -8.15 -18.39
CA THR A 48 -22.36 -7.75 -17.65
C THR A 48 -22.09 -6.41 -16.98
N MET A 49 -22.99 -5.42 -17.19
CA MET A 49 -22.86 -4.07 -16.60
C MET A 49 -24.06 -3.75 -15.73
N HIS A 50 -23.84 -2.93 -14.71
CA HIS A 50 -24.88 -2.38 -13.83
C HIS A 50 -24.50 -0.97 -13.39
N ALA A 51 -25.50 -0.15 -13.08
CA ALA A 51 -25.27 1.20 -12.60
C ALA A 51 -24.51 1.20 -11.25
N CYS A 52 -23.52 2.06 -11.13
CA CYS A 52 -22.71 2.25 -9.91
C CYS A 52 -22.30 3.71 -9.75
N THR A 53 -21.45 3.99 -8.79
CA THR A 53 -20.79 5.29 -8.62
C THR A 53 -19.28 5.09 -8.58
N TYR A 54 -18.56 6.04 -9.19
CA TYR A 54 -17.10 6.06 -9.18
C TYR A 54 -16.56 7.29 -8.44
N ALA A 55 -15.58 7.10 -7.56
CA ALA A 55 -14.95 8.19 -6.82
C ALA A 55 -13.91 8.89 -7.68
N THR A 56 -14.07 10.21 -7.89
CA THR A 56 -13.10 11.06 -8.58
C THR A 56 -12.59 12.16 -7.66
N GLU A 57 -11.56 12.89 -8.10
CA GLU A 57 -11.06 14.07 -7.39
C GLU A 57 -12.13 15.18 -7.21
N GLN A 58 -13.17 15.18 -8.04
CA GLN A 58 -14.29 16.14 -7.99
C GLN A 58 -15.50 15.59 -7.23
N GLY A 59 -15.37 14.40 -6.60
CA GLY A 59 -16.44 13.70 -5.90
C GLY A 59 -16.91 12.45 -6.65
N ALA A 60 -17.94 11.80 -6.11
CA ALA A 60 -18.52 10.61 -6.73
C ALA A 60 -19.36 10.98 -7.94
N VAL A 61 -19.17 10.26 -9.04
CA VAL A 61 -19.91 10.42 -10.31
C VAL A 61 -20.66 9.15 -10.67
N PRO A 62 -21.78 9.23 -11.41
CA PRO A 62 -22.44 8.06 -11.97
C PRO A 62 -21.53 7.33 -12.93
N ALA A 63 -21.55 6.00 -12.85
CA ALA A 63 -20.78 5.11 -13.70
C ALA A 63 -21.54 3.80 -13.93
N ASP A 64 -21.07 3.00 -14.86
CA ASP A 64 -21.44 1.60 -15.02
C ASP A 64 -20.25 0.73 -14.59
N CYS A 65 -20.50 -0.19 -13.68
CA CYS A 65 -19.53 -1.20 -13.26
C CYS A 65 -19.93 -2.55 -13.84
N GLY A 66 -18.96 -3.40 -14.12
CA GLY A 66 -19.26 -4.69 -14.69
C GLY A 66 -18.17 -5.73 -14.57
N THR A 67 -18.47 -6.87 -15.15
CA THR A 67 -17.57 -8.03 -15.19
C THR A 67 -17.43 -8.51 -16.62
N LEU A 68 -16.20 -8.50 -17.11
CA LEU A 68 -15.81 -9.09 -18.40
C LEU A 68 -15.24 -10.48 -18.13
N VAL A 69 -15.71 -11.48 -18.88
CA VAL A 69 -15.20 -12.86 -18.81
C VAL A 69 -14.29 -13.13 -19.99
N VAL A 70 -13.07 -13.58 -19.71
CA VAL A 70 -12.05 -13.87 -20.74
C VAL A 70 -11.36 -15.21 -20.48
N PRO A 71 -10.74 -15.84 -21.49
CA PRO A 71 -9.86 -16.98 -21.26
C PRO A 71 -8.63 -16.55 -20.45
N GLU A 72 -8.17 -17.38 -19.50
CA GLU A 72 -6.92 -17.12 -18.79
C GLU A 72 -5.72 -17.15 -19.74
N ASN A 73 -5.71 -18.08 -20.69
CA ASN A 73 -4.68 -18.23 -21.72
C ASN A 73 -5.33 -18.52 -23.09
N ARG A 74 -5.35 -17.54 -23.97
CA ARG A 74 -5.98 -17.67 -25.32
C ARG A 74 -5.27 -18.65 -26.25
N ALA A 75 -4.00 -18.98 -25.96
CA ALA A 75 -3.27 -19.99 -26.72
C ALA A 75 -3.68 -21.43 -26.35
N SER A 76 -4.37 -21.64 -25.23
CA SER A 76 -4.79 -22.94 -24.75
C SER A 76 -6.27 -23.19 -25.04
N SER A 77 -6.58 -24.23 -25.80
CA SER A 77 -7.97 -24.64 -26.06
C SER A 77 -8.73 -25.16 -24.82
N LYS A 78 -8.02 -25.46 -23.73
CA LYS A 78 -8.55 -25.92 -22.45
C LYS A 78 -8.42 -24.87 -21.36
N SER A 79 -8.19 -23.60 -21.73
CA SER A 79 -8.06 -22.52 -20.78
C SER A 79 -9.31 -22.38 -19.91
N ARG A 80 -9.13 -22.22 -18.62
CA ARG A 80 -10.22 -21.78 -17.73
C ARG A 80 -10.59 -20.33 -18.04
N LEU A 81 -11.77 -19.93 -17.62
CA LEU A 81 -12.21 -18.54 -17.70
C LEU A 81 -11.78 -17.78 -16.44
N ILE A 82 -11.44 -16.51 -16.62
CA ILE A 82 -11.24 -15.54 -15.55
C ILE A 82 -12.19 -14.36 -15.76
N ALA A 83 -12.46 -13.63 -14.69
CA ALA A 83 -13.32 -12.46 -14.70
C ALA A 83 -12.49 -11.21 -14.37
N LEU A 84 -12.70 -10.15 -15.12
CA LEU A 84 -12.03 -8.85 -14.95
C LEU A 84 -13.09 -7.78 -14.67
N PRO A 85 -12.87 -6.87 -13.70
CA PRO A 85 -13.76 -5.73 -13.49
C PRO A 85 -13.63 -4.74 -14.65
N VAL A 86 -14.75 -4.13 -15.02
CA VAL A 86 -14.81 -3.03 -15.99
C VAL A 86 -15.59 -1.89 -15.37
N THR A 87 -15.06 -0.67 -15.44
CA THR A 87 -15.77 0.54 -15.06
C THR A 87 -15.82 1.48 -16.24
N ARG A 88 -17.03 1.98 -16.54
CA ARG A 88 -17.27 2.99 -17.56
C ARG A 88 -17.89 4.23 -16.90
N ILE A 89 -17.20 5.35 -16.96
CA ILE A 89 -17.72 6.65 -16.55
C ILE A 89 -18.24 7.35 -17.79
N LEU A 90 -19.52 7.69 -17.80
CA LEU A 90 -20.19 8.20 -18.99
C LEU A 90 -19.81 9.65 -19.28
N ALA A 91 -19.68 9.96 -20.56
CA ALA A 91 -19.55 11.33 -21.04
C ALA A 91 -20.79 12.16 -20.66
N ARG A 92 -20.57 13.44 -20.39
CA ARG A 92 -21.65 14.40 -20.17
C ARG A 92 -22.29 14.91 -21.48
N SER A 93 -21.59 14.75 -22.58
CA SER A 93 -22.10 15.10 -23.93
C SER A 93 -23.15 14.10 -24.39
N SER A 94 -24.21 14.60 -25.02
CA SER A 94 -25.20 13.76 -25.72
C SER A 94 -24.66 13.11 -26.99
N HIS A 95 -23.52 13.61 -27.52
CA HIS A 95 -22.83 13.08 -28.68
C HIS A 95 -21.35 12.89 -28.32
N PRO A 96 -21.02 11.83 -27.57
CA PRO A 96 -19.66 11.60 -27.12
C PRO A 96 -18.74 11.29 -28.29
N LEU A 97 -17.48 11.71 -28.16
CA LEU A 97 -16.39 11.31 -29.02
C LEU A 97 -15.93 9.88 -28.66
N ALA A 98 -14.95 9.35 -29.38
CA ALA A 98 -14.37 8.03 -29.09
C ALA A 98 -13.95 7.93 -27.60
N PRO A 99 -14.30 6.83 -26.89
CA PRO A 99 -14.03 6.70 -25.47
C PRO A 99 -12.53 6.67 -25.19
N ILE A 100 -12.13 7.04 -23.97
CA ILE A 100 -10.75 6.96 -23.50
C ILE A 100 -10.61 5.74 -22.61
N PHE A 101 -9.77 4.79 -23.00
CA PHE A 101 -9.36 3.66 -22.18
C PHE A 101 -8.10 4.03 -21.44
N HIS A 102 -8.18 4.03 -20.10
CA HIS A 102 -7.05 4.32 -19.23
C HIS A 102 -6.24 3.05 -18.97
N LEU A 103 -4.92 3.17 -19.06
CA LEU A 103 -3.93 2.13 -18.81
C LEU A 103 -2.93 2.62 -17.78
N SER A 104 -3.15 2.25 -16.53
CA SER A 104 -2.32 2.65 -15.39
C SER A 104 -0.90 2.09 -15.48
N GLY A 105 0.01 2.72 -14.76
CA GLY A 105 1.39 2.26 -14.57
C GLY A 105 1.52 1.02 -13.67
N GLY A 106 2.67 0.84 -13.11
CA GLY A 106 3.09 -0.32 -12.31
C GLY A 106 4.36 -0.93 -12.89
N PRO A 107 4.42 -2.23 -13.22
CA PRO A 107 3.37 -3.27 -13.13
C PRO A 107 3.02 -3.66 -11.69
N GLY A 108 2.04 -4.53 -11.52
CA GLY A 108 1.60 -5.02 -10.21
C GLY A 108 0.63 -4.10 -9.46
N ILE A 109 0.14 -3.04 -10.12
CA ILE A 109 -0.79 -2.05 -9.55
C ILE A 109 -2.14 -2.13 -10.26
N THR A 110 -3.23 -1.80 -9.55
CA THR A 110 -4.59 -1.82 -10.07
C THR A 110 -4.81 -0.79 -11.19
N ASN A 111 -5.53 -1.19 -12.24
CA ASN A 111 -6.02 -0.28 -13.29
C ASN A 111 -7.40 0.32 -12.94
N MET A 112 -7.97 -0.01 -11.78
CA MET A 112 -9.32 0.43 -11.42
C MET A 112 -9.35 1.78 -10.67
N THR A 113 -8.20 2.44 -10.53
CA THR A 113 -8.08 3.72 -9.83
C THR A 113 -7.59 4.81 -10.76
N PHE A 114 -8.47 5.74 -11.11
CA PHE A 114 -8.16 6.92 -11.94
C PHE A 114 -8.98 8.12 -11.46
N PRO A 115 -8.55 8.80 -10.37
CA PRO A 115 -9.31 9.92 -9.80
C PRO A 115 -9.53 11.09 -10.77
N GLN A 116 -8.62 11.28 -11.72
CA GLN A 116 -8.64 12.34 -12.73
C GLN A 116 -9.66 12.10 -13.85
N ALA A 117 -10.32 10.95 -13.89
CA ALA A 117 -11.27 10.57 -14.96
C ALA A 117 -12.33 11.67 -15.24
N SER A 118 -12.81 12.37 -14.19
CA SER A 118 -13.82 13.45 -14.34
C SER A 118 -13.37 14.61 -15.22
N ARG A 119 -12.05 14.82 -15.40
CA ARG A 119 -11.49 15.87 -16.27
C ARG A 119 -11.78 15.61 -17.75
N LEU A 120 -11.94 14.34 -18.14
CA LEU A 120 -12.09 13.90 -19.52
C LEU A 120 -13.55 13.64 -19.93
N THR A 121 -14.46 13.52 -18.95
CA THR A 121 -15.86 13.14 -19.19
C THR A 121 -16.72 14.25 -19.83
N ALA A 122 -16.17 15.42 -20.15
CA ALA A 122 -16.93 16.42 -20.88
C ALA A 122 -17.44 15.92 -22.23
N GLN A 123 -16.60 15.16 -22.97
CA GLN A 123 -16.88 14.67 -24.32
C GLN A 123 -16.59 13.17 -24.53
N HIS A 124 -15.90 12.50 -23.60
CA HIS A 124 -15.48 11.12 -23.73
C HIS A 124 -16.04 10.27 -22.61
N ASP A 125 -16.50 9.06 -22.92
CA ASP A 125 -16.57 8.01 -21.90
C ASP A 125 -15.15 7.69 -21.45
N VAL A 126 -14.96 7.42 -20.14
CA VAL A 126 -13.69 6.94 -19.59
C VAL A 126 -13.87 5.51 -19.13
N VAL A 127 -13.03 4.61 -19.65
CA VAL A 127 -13.14 3.18 -19.39
C VAL A 127 -11.87 2.67 -18.73
N MET A 128 -12.03 1.92 -17.65
CA MET A 128 -10.99 1.15 -16.99
C MET A 128 -11.34 -0.33 -17.08
N VAL A 129 -10.39 -1.13 -17.54
CA VAL A 129 -10.47 -2.60 -17.56
C VAL A 129 -9.43 -3.12 -16.60
N GLY A 130 -9.84 -3.90 -15.61
CA GLY A 130 -8.93 -4.43 -14.60
C GLY A 130 -7.85 -5.32 -15.21
N TYR A 131 -6.64 -5.22 -14.70
CA TYR A 131 -5.52 -6.03 -15.17
C TYR A 131 -5.63 -7.48 -14.67
N ARG A 132 -5.47 -8.45 -15.58
CA ARG A 132 -5.35 -9.85 -15.22
C ARG A 132 -4.17 -10.05 -14.27
N GLY A 133 -4.35 -10.84 -13.24
CA GLY A 133 -3.33 -11.04 -12.22
C GLY A 133 -3.32 -10.00 -11.10
N VAL A 134 -4.02 -8.88 -11.24
CA VAL A 134 -4.17 -7.84 -10.21
C VAL A 134 -5.63 -7.66 -9.80
N ASP A 135 -6.51 -7.29 -10.74
CA ASP A 135 -7.88 -6.81 -10.45
C ASP A 135 -8.95 -7.89 -10.62
N GLY A 136 -8.59 -9.03 -11.17
CA GLY A 136 -9.56 -10.03 -11.60
C GLY A 136 -9.87 -11.11 -10.55
N SER A 137 -10.60 -12.12 -11.00
CA SER A 137 -10.91 -13.32 -10.21
C SER A 137 -9.69 -14.23 -9.96
N SER A 138 -8.58 -13.97 -10.64
CA SER A 138 -7.31 -14.68 -10.48
C SER A 138 -6.21 -13.66 -10.22
N VAL A 139 -5.79 -13.53 -8.96
CA VAL A 139 -4.76 -12.59 -8.51
C VAL A 139 -3.45 -13.36 -8.30
N LEU A 140 -2.36 -12.86 -8.90
CA LEU A 140 -1.02 -13.44 -8.76
C LEU A 140 -0.35 -12.93 -7.47
N ASN A 141 -1.00 -13.13 -6.34
CA ASN A 141 -0.47 -12.70 -5.05
C ASN A 141 0.66 -13.63 -4.59
N CYS A 142 1.78 -13.04 -4.16
CA CYS A 142 2.99 -13.73 -3.72
C CYS A 142 3.35 -13.37 -2.27
N PRO A 143 2.65 -13.91 -1.27
CA PRO A 143 2.99 -13.68 0.13
C PRO A 143 4.40 -14.15 0.49
N GLU A 144 4.98 -15.08 -0.27
CA GLU A 144 6.36 -15.54 -0.12
C GLU A 144 7.34 -14.38 -0.37
N VAL A 145 7.10 -13.59 -1.40
CA VAL A 145 7.93 -12.42 -1.76
C VAL A 145 7.76 -11.32 -0.72
N THR A 146 6.51 -11.02 -0.35
CA THR A 146 6.22 -10.06 0.73
C THR A 146 6.97 -10.42 2.01
N ALA A 147 6.90 -11.68 2.45
CA ALA A 147 7.60 -12.15 3.65
C ALA A 147 9.13 -12.07 3.52
N ALA A 148 9.68 -12.37 2.34
CA ALA A 148 11.13 -12.26 2.10
C ALA A 148 11.60 -10.80 2.20
N LEU A 149 10.82 -9.85 1.69
CA LEU A 149 11.10 -8.41 1.78
C LEU A 149 11.01 -7.89 3.22
N GLU A 150 9.95 -8.24 3.92
CA GLU A 150 9.73 -7.86 5.32
C GLU A 150 10.85 -8.35 6.23
N ASN A 151 11.39 -9.53 5.98
CA ASN A 151 12.47 -10.13 6.77
C ASN A 151 13.88 -9.80 6.24
N SER A 152 14.00 -8.94 5.23
CA SER A 152 15.29 -8.56 4.64
C SER A 152 16.15 -7.74 5.62
N ALA A 153 17.39 -8.14 5.78
CA ALA A 153 18.37 -7.37 6.53
C ALA A 153 18.80 -6.10 5.78
N ASP A 154 18.88 -6.19 4.46
CA ASP A 154 19.21 -5.11 3.53
C ASP A 154 18.74 -5.52 2.13
N TYR A 155 18.00 -4.63 1.43
CA TYR A 155 17.36 -4.99 0.15
C TYR A 155 18.33 -5.43 -0.93
N LEU A 156 19.52 -4.86 -0.97
CA LEU A 156 20.56 -5.18 -1.98
C LEU A 156 21.62 -6.15 -1.47
N GLY A 157 21.45 -6.68 -0.25
CA GLY A 157 22.35 -7.68 0.30
C GLY A 157 22.24 -9.02 -0.46
N LYS A 158 23.36 -9.68 -0.71
CA LYS A 158 23.40 -10.99 -1.44
C LYS A 158 22.44 -12.03 -0.88
N ALA A 159 22.34 -12.13 0.46
CA ALA A 159 21.43 -13.07 1.11
C ALA A 159 19.96 -12.72 0.81
N SER A 160 19.62 -11.43 0.80
CA SER A 160 18.28 -10.94 0.49
C SER A 160 17.92 -11.20 -0.96
N LEU A 161 18.80 -10.88 -1.92
CA LEU A 161 18.59 -11.14 -3.35
C LEU A 161 18.36 -12.63 -3.62
N SER A 162 19.16 -13.51 -2.98
CA SER A 162 18.95 -14.95 -3.06
C SER A 162 17.61 -15.40 -2.47
N ALA A 163 17.18 -14.79 -1.35
CA ALA A 163 15.90 -15.09 -0.74
C ALA A 163 14.73 -14.66 -1.63
N TYR A 164 14.83 -13.52 -2.34
CA TYR A 164 13.81 -13.08 -3.29
C TYR A 164 13.67 -14.04 -4.45
N SER A 165 14.77 -14.48 -5.06
CA SER A 165 14.74 -15.48 -6.12
C SER A 165 14.01 -16.76 -5.68
N GLN A 166 14.32 -17.29 -4.51
CA GLN A 166 13.64 -18.45 -3.95
C GLN A 166 12.15 -18.20 -3.68
N ALA A 167 11.80 -16.99 -3.21
CA ALA A 167 10.43 -16.60 -2.94
C ALA A 167 9.61 -16.49 -4.23
N PHE A 168 10.15 -15.89 -5.30
CA PHE A 168 9.50 -15.84 -6.61
C PHE A 168 9.30 -17.24 -7.20
N ALA A 169 10.31 -18.12 -7.15
CA ALA A 169 10.20 -19.50 -7.58
C ALA A 169 9.11 -20.26 -6.80
N SER A 170 9.06 -20.08 -5.49
CA SER A 170 8.08 -20.73 -4.61
C SER A 170 6.66 -20.24 -4.90
N CYS A 171 6.50 -18.93 -5.14
CA CYS A 171 5.24 -18.33 -5.54
C CYS A 171 4.75 -18.89 -6.87
N ALA A 172 5.58 -18.89 -7.91
CA ALA A 172 5.24 -19.43 -9.23
C ALA A 172 4.76 -20.88 -9.12
N GLN A 173 5.52 -21.74 -8.45
CA GLN A 173 5.15 -23.14 -8.24
C GLN A 173 3.84 -23.32 -7.46
N ARG A 174 3.56 -22.44 -6.48
CA ARG A 174 2.28 -22.50 -5.74
C ARG A 174 1.11 -22.08 -6.62
N LEU A 175 1.27 -21.04 -7.42
CA LEU A 175 0.24 -20.58 -8.36
C LEU A 175 -0.07 -21.67 -9.39
N GLU A 176 0.94 -22.25 -10.03
CA GLU A 176 0.77 -23.37 -10.97
C GLU A 176 0.08 -24.57 -10.34
N ARG A 177 0.48 -24.96 -9.13
CA ARG A 177 -0.19 -26.05 -8.38
C ARG A 177 -1.63 -25.74 -8.03
N SER A 178 -2.00 -24.47 -7.90
CA SER A 178 -3.40 -24.04 -7.70
C SER A 178 -4.20 -23.96 -9.00
N GLY A 179 -3.60 -24.33 -10.14
CA GLY A 179 -4.24 -24.37 -11.45
C GLY A 179 -4.20 -23.03 -12.20
N VAL A 180 -3.31 -22.10 -11.81
CA VAL A 180 -3.04 -20.87 -12.58
C VAL A 180 -2.12 -21.20 -13.75
N ASP A 181 -2.52 -20.83 -14.96
CA ASP A 181 -1.65 -20.91 -16.16
C ASP A 181 -0.87 -19.59 -16.31
N LEU A 182 0.36 -19.57 -15.75
CA LEU A 182 1.21 -18.37 -15.76
C LEU A 182 1.54 -17.86 -17.18
N ALA A 183 1.50 -18.73 -18.21
CA ALA A 183 1.70 -18.32 -19.60
C ALA A 183 0.56 -17.42 -20.11
N GLY A 184 -0.57 -17.36 -19.43
CA GLY A 184 -1.67 -16.46 -19.74
C GLY A 184 -1.55 -15.05 -19.16
N TYR A 185 -0.49 -14.74 -18.40
CA TYR A 185 -0.33 -13.42 -17.74
C TYR A 185 0.78 -12.61 -18.42
N THR A 186 0.46 -12.08 -19.58
CA THR A 186 1.38 -11.34 -20.46
C THR A 186 0.78 -10.00 -20.87
N LEU A 187 1.61 -9.06 -21.32
CA LEU A 187 1.15 -7.79 -21.90
C LEU A 187 0.29 -8.01 -23.15
N ALA A 188 0.58 -9.04 -23.95
CA ALA A 188 -0.23 -9.40 -25.11
C ALA A 188 -1.63 -9.84 -24.71
N GLU A 189 -1.76 -10.68 -23.69
CA GLU A 189 -3.05 -11.11 -23.14
C GLU A 189 -3.82 -9.96 -22.46
N GLN A 190 -3.12 -9.00 -21.82
CA GLN A 190 -3.75 -7.78 -21.31
C GLN A 190 -4.28 -6.89 -22.46
N ALA A 191 -3.53 -6.77 -23.55
CA ALA A 191 -4.00 -6.05 -24.73
C ALA A 191 -5.24 -6.72 -25.36
N ASP A 192 -5.28 -8.04 -25.39
CA ASP A 192 -6.44 -8.80 -25.89
C ASP A 192 -7.66 -8.67 -24.95
N ASP A 193 -7.45 -8.45 -23.63
CA ASP A 193 -8.55 -8.14 -22.70
C ASP A 193 -9.17 -6.77 -22.94
N ILE A 194 -8.33 -5.76 -23.23
CA ILE A 194 -8.78 -4.42 -23.60
C ILE A 194 -9.60 -4.48 -24.88
N GLU A 195 -9.13 -5.24 -25.89
CA GLU A 195 -9.87 -5.43 -27.14
C GLU A 195 -11.21 -6.14 -26.91
N ALA A 196 -11.22 -7.18 -26.08
CA ALA A 196 -12.45 -7.86 -25.71
C ALA A 196 -13.47 -6.92 -25.01
N ALA A 197 -12.98 -6.04 -24.12
CA ALA A 197 -13.81 -5.00 -23.49
C ALA A 197 -14.35 -4.00 -24.51
N ARG A 198 -13.50 -3.51 -25.44
CA ARG A 198 -13.91 -2.61 -26.51
C ARG A 198 -15.06 -3.19 -27.32
N VAL A 199 -14.89 -4.44 -27.77
CA VAL A 199 -15.88 -5.15 -28.57
C VAL A 199 -17.18 -5.35 -27.79
N ALA A 200 -17.09 -5.83 -26.54
CA ALA A 200 -18.25 -6.09 -25.69
C ALA A 200 -19.04 -4.80 -25.33
N LEU A 201 -18.34 -3.66 -25.21
CA LEU A 201 -18.94 -2.34 -25.01
C LEU A 201 -19.51 -1.71 -26.30
N GLY A 202 -19.24 -2.30 -27.47
CA GLY A 202 -19.75 -1.87 -28.76
C GLY A 202 -19.02 -0.66 -29.37
N TYR A 203 -17.84 -0.31 -28.89
CA TYR A 203 -17.04 0.79 -29.45
C TYR A 203 -16.31 0.36 -30.73
N GLN A 204 -16.39 1.16 -31.78
CA GLN A 204 -15.68 0.91 -33.03
C GLN A 204 -14.19 1.23 -32.89
N ARG A 205 -13.87 2.39 -32.32
CA ARG A 205 -12.50 2.85 -32.06
C ARG A 205 -12.44 3.47 -30.68
N ILE A 206 -11.25 3.45 -30.08
CA ILE A 206 -10.98 4.00 -28.76
C ILE A 206 -9.77 4.92 -28.78
N ASN A 207 -9.71 5.84 -27.86
CA ASN A 207 -8.49 6.54 -27.48
C ASN A 207 -7.81 5.78 -26.34
N LEU A 208 -6.47 5.84 -26.28
CA LEU A 208 -5.68 5.29 -25.18
C LEU A 208 -5.07 6.44 -24.38
N LEU A 209 -5.19 6.37 -23.06
CA LEU A 209 -4.39 7.14 -22.11
C LEU A 209 -3.56 6.15 -21.30
N SER A 210 -2.26 6.11 -21.58
CA SER A 210 -1.35 5.15 -20.97
C SER A 210 -0.30 5.86 -20.13
N GLU A 211 0.04 5.30 -18.98
CA GLU A 211 0.92 5.92 -17.99
C GLU A 211 2.01 4.95 -17.55
N SER A 212 3.29 5.41 -17.50
CA SER A 212 4.41 4.60 -17.01
C SER A 212 4.48 3.22 -17.66
N ALA A 213 4.51 2.13 -16.91
CA ALA A 213 4.47 0.76 -17.44
C ALA A 213 3.26 0.49 -18.37
N GLY A 214 2.11 1.14 -18.12
CA GLY A 214 0.95 1.05 -19.00
C GLY A 214 1.20 1.55 -20.42
N THR A 215 2.24 2.38 -20.64
CA THR A 215 2.63 2.81 -22.00
C THR A 215 3.16 1.65 -22.83
N ARG A 216 3.82 0.65 -22.21
CA ARG A 216 4.22 -0.58 -22.88
C ARG A 216 3.00 -1.36 -23.37
N LEU A 217 1.97 -1.46 -22.55
CA LEU A 217 0.69 -2.07 -22.92
C LEU A 217 0.01 -1.28 -24.04
N GLY A 218 0.01 0.05 -23.96
CA GLY A 218 -0.52 0.94 -25.02
C GLY A 218 0.19 0.78 -26.35
N MET A 219 1.52 0.59 -26.37
CA MET A 219 2.29 0.27 -27.57
C MET A 219 1.86 -1.07 -28.17
N ILE A 220 1.83 -2.14 -27.35
CA ILE A 220 1.46 -3.48 -27.81
C ILE A 220 0.03 -3.51 -28.33
N TYR A 221 -0.92 -2.84 -27.64
CA TYR A 221 -2.28 -2.71 -28.13
C TYR A 221 -2.32 -2.00 -29.50
N SER A 222 -1.59 -0.90 -29.65
CA SER A 222 -1.53 -0.15 -30.92
C SER A 222 -0.89 -0.95 -32.05
N TRP A 223 0.05 -1.84 -31.77
CA TRP A 223 0.66 -2.73 -32.78
C TRP A 223 -0.26 -3.90 -33.14
N ARG A 224 -1.02 -4.45 -32.20
CA ARG A 224 -1.93 -5.58 -32.42
C ARG A 224 -3.25 -5.14 -33.07
N TYR A 225 -3.78 -4.00 -32.65
CA TYR A 225 -5.10 -3.49 -33.03
C TYR A 225 -5.08 -2.05 -33.57
N PRO A 226 -4.22 -1.73 -34.58
CA PRO A 226 -4.04 -0.36 -35.04
C PRO A 226 -5.33 0.27 -35.59
N ASN A 227 -6.24 -0.53 -36.13
CA ASN A 227 -7.53 -0.06 -36.66
C ASN A 227 -8.56 0.23 -35.55
N SER A 228 -8.36 -0.26 -34.36
CA SER A 228 -9.22 -0.03 -33.18
C SER A 228 -8.83 1.23 -32.42
N VAL A 229 -7.66 1.83 -32.69
CA VAL A 229 -7.19 3.04 -32.01
C VAL A 229 -7.52 4.29 -32.84
N ASP A 230 -8.11 5.30 -32.20
CA ASP A 230 -8.28 6.62 -32.79
C ASP A 230 -7.04 7.48 -32.53
N ARG A 231 -6.68 7.67 -31.23
CA ARG A 231 -5.46 8.35 -30.79
C ARG A 231 -4.90 7.72 -29.53
N SER A 232 -3.59 7.84 -29.35
CA SER A 232 -2.88 7.35 -28.18
C SER A 232 -2.10 8.47 -27.50
N VAL A 233 -2.27 8.62 -26.20
CA VAL A 233 -1.43 9.47 -25.35
C VAL A 233 -0.67 8.58 -24.39
N MET A 234 0.63 8.80 -24.27
CA MET A 234 1.56 8.06 -23.43
C MET A 234 2.30 9.03 -22.51
N VAL A 235 2.09 8.93 -21.20
CA VAL A 235 2.75 9.75 -20.16
C VAL A 235 3.78 8.91 -19.44
N GLY A 236 5.02 9.40 -19.29
CA GLY A 236 6.08 8.61 -18.68
C GLY A 236 6.38 7.35 -19.50
N VAL A 237 6.90 7.54 -20.69
CA VAL A 237 6.99 6.49 -21.73
C VAL A 237 8.09 5.50 -21.43
N ASN A 238 7.75 4.19 -21.37
CA ASN A 238 8.66 3.08 -21.14
C ASN A 238 8.76 2.16 -22.38
N PRO A 239 9.68 2.42 -23.34
CA PRO A 239 9.89 1.54 -24.47
C PRO A 239 10.45 0.16 -24.09
N PRO A 240 10.35 -0.88 -24.94
CA PRO A 240 10.95 -2.19 -24.72
C PRO A 240 12.43 -2.12 -24.30
N GLY A 241 12.83 -2.89 -23.28
CA GLY A 241 14.20 -2.91 -22.72
C GLY A 241 14.46 -1.92 -21.58
N ASN A 242 13.49 -1.04 -21.23
CA ASN A 242 13.70 0.04 -20.27
C ASN A 242 13.22 -0.25 -18.83
N TYR A 243 12.77 -1.49 -18.51
CA TYR A 243 12.59 -1.89 -17.10
C TYR A 243 13.92 -2.10 -16.35
N ILE A 244 15.05 -1.87 -17.01
CA ILE A 244 16.39 -1.99 -16.43
C ILE A 244 16.69 -0.85 -15.47
N TYR A 245 16.22 0.37 -15.75
CA TYR A 245 16.54 1.58 -14.97
C TYR A 245 18.05 1.85 -14.90
N SER A 246 18.71 2.06 -16.04
CA SER A 246 20.17 2.08 -16.12
C SER A 246 20.84 3.08 -15.16
N GLY A 247 21.94 2.68 -14.52
CA GLY A 247 22.69 3.56 -13.60
C GLY A 247 23.19 4.84 -14.27
N ALA A 248 23.47 4.82 -15.58
CA ALA A 248 23.85 6.01 -16.34
C ALA A 248 22.70 7.02 -16.44
N GLU A 249 21.45 6.58 -16.59
CA GLU A 249 20.28 7.47 -16.62
C GLU A 249 19.97 8.02 -15.22
N ILE A 250 20.12 7.17 -14.20
CA ILE A 250 20.04 7.56 -12.79
C ILE A 250 21.04 8.68 -12.50
N ASP A 251 22.30 8.53 -12.90
CA ASP A 251 23.33 9.55 -12.74
C ASP A 251 22.97 10.85 -13.45
N GLN A 252 22.47 10.79 -14.69
CA GLN A 252 22.00 11.97 -15.42
C GLN A 252 20.85 12.69 -14.70
N GLY A 253 19.91 11.95 -14.11
CA GLY A 253 18.83 12.50 -13.30
C GLY A 253 19.36 13.25 -12.09
N ILE A 254 20.28 12.66 -11.33
CA ILE A 254 20.92 13.30 -10.18
C ILE A 254 21.72 14.54 -10.60
N GLU A 255 22.43 14.49 -11.73
CA GLU A 255 23.18 15.65 -12.27
C GLU A 255 22.25 16.80 -12.68
N ARG A 256 21.06 16.50 -13.24
CA ARG A 256 20.05 17.55 -13.51
C ARG A 256 19.60 18.23 -12.24
N TYR A 257 19.30 17.49 -11.17
CA TYR A 257 18.99 18.07 -9.85
C TYR A 257 20.18 18.84 -9.27
N SER A 258 21.42 18.38 -9.48
CA SER A 258 22.63 19.08 -9.06
C SER A 258 22.77 20.43 -9.75
N ALA A 259 22.49 20.49 -11.05
CA ALA A 259 22.47 21.75 -11.81
C ALA A 259 21.36 22.71 -11.33
N LEU A 260 20.19 22.22 -10.95
CA LEU A 260 19.12 23.02 -10.35
C LEU A 260 19.50 23.56 -8.96
N CYS A 261 20.11 22.72 -8.12
CA CYS A 261 20.62 23.10 -6.81
C CYS A 261 21.67 24.25 -6.92
N ALA A 262 22.62 24.15 -7.86
CA ALA A 262 23.64 25.16 -8.08
C ALA A 262 23.07 26.53 -8.44
N LYS A 263 21.90 26.60 -9.06
CA LYS A 263 21.21 27.86 -9.41
C LYS A 263 20.46 28.48 -8.22
N GLN A 264 20.18 27.72 -7.15
CA GLN A 264 19.40 28.17 -5.98
C GLN A 264 20.34 28.54 -4.82
N PRO A 265 20.41 29.83 -4.37
CA PRO A 265 21.32 30.25 -3.31
C PRO A 265 21.22 29.42 -2.03
N ALA A 266 20.01 29.10 -1.59
CA ALA A 266 19.77 28.29 -0.38
C ALA A 266 20.27 26.84 -0.49
N CYS A 267 20.25 26.24 -1.69
CA CYS A 267 20.81 24.90 -1.92
C CYS A 267 22.33 24.96 -2.05
N ARG A 268 22.84 25.91 -2.87
CA ARG A 268 24.27 26.12 -3.09
C ARG A 268 25.04 26.44 -1.81
N ALA A 269 24.42 27.11 -0.84
CA ALA A 269 25.03 27.36 0.47
C ALA A 269 25.26 26.09 1.30
N ARG A 270 24.52 25.01 1.02
CA ARG A 270 24.62 23.74 1.74
C ARG A 270 25.53 22.73 1.05
N THR A 271 25.71 22.83 -0.26
CA THR A 271 26.62 21.94 -1.00
C THR A 271 27.12 22.63 -2.25
N ALA A 272 28.42 22.52 -2.51
CA ALA A 272 29.05 23.06 -3.72
C ALA A 272 28.69 22.23 -4.96
N ASN A 273 28.50 20.93 -4.78
CA ASN A 273 28.09 19.99 -5.82
C ASN A 273 27.23 18.87 -5.20
N LEU A 274 25.93 18.88 -5.53
CA LEU A 274 24.97 17.93 -4.98
C LEU A 274 25.28 16.48 -5.39
N ALA A 275 25.57 16.24 -6.66
CA ALA A 275 25.86 14.89 -7.17
C ALA A 275 27.12 14.31 -6.49
N ALA A 276 28.17 15.10 -6.33
CA ALA A 276 29.37 14.68 -5.61
C ALA A 276 29.08 14.39 -4.12
N SER A 277 28.23 15.20 -3.47
CA SER A 277 27.82 14.95 -2.08
C SER A 277 27.04 13.65 -1.95
N VAL A 278 26.09 13.37 -2.86
CA VAL A 278 25.34 12.11 -2.89
C VAL A 278 26.30 10.93 -3.08
N LYS A 279 27.18 10.99 -4.07
CA LYS A 279 28.16 9.94 -4.37
C LYS A 279 29.07 9.64 -3.16
N HIS A 280 29.59 10.70 -2.53
CA HIS A 280 30.45 10.56 -1.35
C HIS A 280 29.69 9.91 -0.19
N THR A 281 28.48 10.39 0.09
CA THR A 281 27.65 9.84 1.17
C THR A 281 27.21 8.40 0.89
N ALA A 282 26.92 8.04 -0.35
CA ALA A 282 26.60 6.65 -0.74
C ALA A 282 27.79 5.72 -0.48
N ALA A 283 29.01 6.16 -0.81
CA ALA A 283 30.24 5.39 -0.55
C ALA A 283 30.58 5.28 0.95
N HIS A 284 30.10 6.20 1.79
CA HIS A 284 30.37 6.27 3.23
C HIS A 284 29.06 6.36 4.03
N MET A 285 28.06 5.56 3.64
CA MET A 285 26.73 5.65 4.22
C MET A 285 26.76 5.38 5.73
N PRO A 286 26.13 6.26 6.54
CA PRO A 286 26.02 6.04 7.98
C PRO A 286 25.26 4.71 8.27
N SER A 287 25.79 3.92 9.18
CA SER A 287 25.17 2.64 9.55
C SER A 287 24.01 2.78 10.54
N SER A 288 23.85 3.95 11.18
CA SER A 288 22.80 4.18 12.17
C SER A 288 22.56 5.67 12.44
N TRP A 289 21.37 5.97 12.96
CA TRP A 289 20.99 7.23 13.58
C TRP A 289 20.45 6.98 15.00
N LEU A 290 21.05 7.59 16.03
CA LEU A 290 20.68 7.36 17.45
C LEU A 290 20.59 5.87 17.82
N SER A 291 21.53 5.06 17.34
CA SER A 291 21.53 3.59 17.49
C SER A 291 20.42 2.85 16.70
N LEU A 292 19.57 3.54 15.95
CA LEU A 292 18.64 2.93 15.01
C LEU A 292 19.37 2.61 13.71
N PRO A 293 19.31 1.39 13.20
CA PRO A 293 20.09 1.00 12.02
C PRO A 293 19.57 1.68 10.75
N ILE A 294 20.50 2.01 9.87
CA ILE A 294 20.24 2.45 8.49
C ILE A 294 20.67 1.28 7.60
N LYS A 295 19.75 0.79 6.78
CA LYS A 295 20.00 -0.28 5.81
C LYS A 295 20.35 0.37 4.47
N PRO A 296 21.60 0.24 3.97
CA PRO A 296 22.05 0.95 2.78
C PRO A 296 21.20 0.66 1.53
N GLY A 297 20.91 -0.61 1.24
CA GLY A 297 20.08 -0.98 0.09
C GLY A 297 18.66 -0.42 0.18
N ASN A 298 18.07 -0.36 1.37
CA ASN A 298 16.76 0.26 1.58
C ASN A 298 16.80 1.78 1.32
N VAL A 299 17.88 2.47 1.74
CA VAL A 299 18.09 3.89 1.44
C VAL A 299 18.18 4.13 -0.06
N LEU A 300 18.96 3.30 -0.76
CA LEU A 300 19.17 3.45 -2.20
C LEU A 300 17.87 3.21 -2.98
N VAL A 301 17.12 2.15 -2.67
CA VAL A 301 15.80 1.88 -3.26
C VAL A 301 14.81 2.99 -2.92
N GLY A 302 14.75 3.43 -1.64
CA GLY A 302 13.91 4.55 -1.22
C GLY A 302 14.30 5.88 -1.86
N THR A 303 15.58 6.08 -2.17
CA THR A 303 16.06 7.24 -2.92
C THR A 303 15.56 7.20 -4.36
N PHE A 304 15.64 6.05 -5.03
CA PHE A 304 15.09 5.90 -6.38
C PHE A 304 13.60 6.29 -6.40
N LEU A 305 12.81 5.67 -5.54
CA LEU A 305 11.37 5.97 -5.43
C LEU A 305 11.08 7.43 -5.02
N GLY A 306 11.93 8.01 -4.17
CA GLY A 306 11.80 9.40 -3.77
C GLY A 306 12.21 10.43 -4.84
N LEU A 307 12.88 9.99 -5.91
CA LEU A 307 13.26 10.83 -7.05
C LEU A 307 12.29 10.74 -8.22
N THR A 308 11.28 9.88 -8.14
CA THR A 308 10.28 9.69 -9.20
C THR A 308 9.55 11.00 -9.52
N GLU A 309 9.12 11.74 -8.50
CA GLU A 309 8.44 13.03 -8.68
C GLU A 309 9.34 14.21 -8.29
N ALA A 310 9.25 15.28 -9.05
CA ALA A 310 9.98 16.52 -8.77
C ALA A 310 9.29 17.41 -7.74
N ASN A 311 7.99 17.20 -7.50
CA ASN A 311 7.16 18.00 -6.61
C ASN A 311 6.56 17.16 -5.48
N SER A 312 6.30 17.80 -4.34
CA SER A 312 5.59 17.16 -3.21
C SER A 312 4.07 17.26 -3.41
N ASN A 313 3.56 16.58 -4.41
CA ASN A 313 2.14 16.59 -4.76
C ASN A 313 1.27 16.04 -3.63
N GLY A 314 0.16 16.69 -3.32
CA GLY A 314 -0.75 16.25 -2.27
C GLY A 314 -0.16 16.18 -0.85
N GLY A 315 1.01 16.80 -0.60
CA GLY A 315 1.72 16.72 0.68
C GLY A 315 2.58 15.47 0.82
N SER A 316 2.91 14.80 -0.27
CA SER A 316 3.83 13.65 -0.28
C SER A 316 5.15 14.00 0.42
N ILE A 317 5.63 13.10 1.27
CA ILE A 317 6.94 13.18 1.91
C ILE A 317 8.07 12.65 1.02
N LEU A 318 7.74 12.19 -0.18
CA LEU A 318 8.67 11.72 -1.21
C LEU A 318 8.59 12.69 -2.40
N SER A 319 9.72 13.34 -2.69
CA SER A 319 9.97 14.09 -3.92
C SER A 319 11.47 14.27 -4.08
N GLY A 320 11.93 14.58 -5.30
CA GLY A 320 13.35 14.74 -5.58
C GLY A 320 14.05 15.71 -4.62
N PRO A 321 13.56 16.96 -4.43
CA PRO A 321 14.18 17.89 -3.48
C PRO A 321 14.18 17.43 -2.03
N LEU A 322 13.09 16.80 -1.53
CA LEU A 322 13.02 16.28 -0.16
C LEU A 322 14.04 15.17 0.06
N THR A 323 14.09 14.24 -0.88
CA THR A 323 15.01 13.09 -0.85
C THR A 323 16.47 13.56 -0.91
N LEU A 324 16.80 14.43 -1.86
CA LEU A 324 18.18 14.95 -2.01
C LEU A 324 18.60 15.86 -0.84
N ASN A 325 17.66 16.58 -0.23
CA ASN A 325 17.94 17.32 1.01
C ASN A 325 18.36 16.40 2.16
N SER A 326 17.86 15.15 2.22
CA SER A 326 18.29 14.16 3.22
C SER A 326 19.73 13.70 3.00
N TRP A 327 20.14 13.55 1.75
CA TRP A 327 21.54 13.25 1.40
C TRP A 327 22.48 14.39 1.74
N ILE A 328 22.08 15.64 1.47
CA ILE A 328 22.84 16.83 1.88
C ILE A 328 22.98 16.89 3.41
N ALA A 329 21.89 16.65 4.16
CA ALA A 329 21.91 16.65 5.61
C ALA A 329 22.84 15.55 6.17
N ALA A 330 22.80 14.36 5.60
CA ALA A 330 23.68 13.25 5.99
C ALA A 330 25.17 13.56 5.73
N ALA A 331 25.50 14.22 4.60
CA ALA A 331 26.85 14.68 4.31
C ALA A 331 27.37 15.69 5.37
N HIS A 332 26.47 16.35 6.09
CA HIS A 332 26.78 17.27 7.19
C HIS A 332 26.58 16.64 8.59
N GLY A 333 26.44 15.31 8.68
CA GLY A 333 26.38 14.60 9.95
C GLY A 333 24.97 14.39 10.53
N ASP A 334 23.90 14.74 9.79
CA ASP A 334 22.52 14.43 10.19
C ASP A 334 21.90 13.33 9.29
N PRO A 335 22.04 12.04 9.65
CA PRO A 335 21.53 10.95 8.83
C PRO A 335 20.05 10.61 9.08
N SER A 336 19.33 11.42 9.86
CA SER A 336 17.93 11.12 10.24
C SER A 336 16.99 10.98 9.04
N GLY A 337 17.19 11.77 7.97
CA GLY A 337 16.42 11.65 6.73
C GLY A 337 16.71 10.34 5.97
N LEU A 338 17.97 9.88 5.98
CA LEU A 338 18.32 8.58 5.38
C LEU A 338 17.74 7.40 6.20
N TRP A 339 17.70 7.54 7.52
CA TRP A 339 17.00 6.56 8.36
C TRP A 339 15.51 6.48 8.01
N LEU A 340 14.85 7.62 7.81
CA LEU A 340 13.44 7.65 7.40
C LEU A 340 13.23 6.95 6.05
N LEU A 341 14.07 7.21 5.06
CA LEU A 341 14.01 6.52 3.76
C LEU A 341 14.21 5.01 3.92
N SER A 342 15.19 4.60 4.73
CA SER A 342 15.44 3.19 5.02
C SER A 342 14.25 2.50 5.67
N TRP A 343 13.63 3.16 6.65
CA TRP A 343 12.48 2.65 7.38
C TRP A 343 11.22 2.58 6.52
N LEU A 344 10.89 3.68 5.81
CA LEU A 344 9.72 3.75 4.92
C LEU A 344 9.80 2.70 3.81
N SER A 345 10.96 2.51 3.18
CA SER A 345 11.14 1.46 2.18
C SER A 345 10.83 0.09 2.77
N GLY A 346 11.28 -0.19 3.99
CA GLY A 346 11.03 -1.46 4.67
C GLY A 346 9.56 -1.71 5.03
N VAL A 347 8.78 -0.64 5.26
CA VAL A 347 7.37 -0.76 5.65
C VAL A 347 6.43 -0.75 4.44
N VAL A 348 6.70 0.11 3.45
CA VAL A 348 5.77 0.38 2.35
C VAL A 348 5.98 -0.59 1.20
N LEU A 349 7.22 -0.78 0.75
CA LEU A 349 7.52 -1.53 -0.46
C LEU A 349 7.01 -2.99 -0.47
N PRO A 350 7.07 -3.77 0.63
CA PRO A 350 6.60 -5.16 0.62
C PRO A 350 5.13 -5.32 0.24
N GLN A 351 4.31 -4.29 0.48
CA GLN A 351 2.86 -4.29 0.23
C GLN A 351 2.46 -3.48 -1.01
N SER A 352 3.41 -2.90 -1.75
CA SER A 352 3.11 -1.95 -2.82
C SER A 352 2.62 -2.61 -4.11
N PHE A 353 2.96 -3.89 -4.35
CA PHE A 353 2.72 -4.54 -5.64
C PHE A 353 2.08 -5.91 -5.51
N THR A 354 1.31 -6.30 -6.52
CA THR A 354 0.97 -7.69 -6.78
C THR A 354 2.19 -8.36 -7.42
N TRP A 355 3.10 -8.89 -6.58
CA TRP A 355 4.45 -9.31 -6.96
C TRP A 355 4.49 -10.34 -8.10
N GLY A 356 3.51 -11.25 -8.17
CA GLY A 356 3.46 -12.23 -9.24
C GLY A 356 3.10 -11.63 -10.60
N GLU A 357 2.23 -10.61 -10.62
CA GLU A 357 1.93 -9.92 -11.88
C GLU A 357 3.10 -9.03 -12.30
N LEU A 358 3.72 -8.30 -11.36
CA LEU A 358 4.96 -7.55 -11.63
C LEU A 358 6.03 -8.46 -12.22
N ALA A 359 6.21 -9.67 -11.68
CA ALA A 359 7.15 -10.64 -12.23
C ALA A 359 6.76 -11.08 -13.64
N SER A 360 5.49 -11.43 -13.88
CA SER A 360 5.00 -11.89 -15.19
C SER A 360 5.22 -10.86 -16.29
N ILE A 361 4.89 -9.59 -16.00
CA ILE A 361 5.05 -8.50 -16.98
C ILE A 361 6.53 -8.13 -17.17
N GLY A 362 7.29 -8.11 -16.07
CA GLY A 362 8.70 -7.76 -16.11
C GLY A 362 9.57 -8.74 -16.91
N MET A 363 9.14 -10.00 -17.03
CA MET A 363 9.85 -10.99 -17.86
C MET A 363 9.93 -10.62 -19.34
N ALA A 364 9.13 -9.66 -19.81
CA ALA A 364 9.28 -9.09 -21.16
C ALA A 364 10.69 -8.50 -21.42
N ASP A 365 11.38 -8.05 -20.36
CA ASP A 365 12.73 -7.49 -20.46
C ASP A 365 13.83 -8.40 -19.84
N ALA A 366 13.55 -9.68 -19.58
CA ALA A 366 14.51 -10.58 -18.91
C ALA A 366 15.88 -10.66 -19.61
N HIS A 367 15.89 -10.78 -20.94
CA HIS A 367 17.14 -10.89 -21.71
C HIS A 367 18.00 -9.61 -21.68
N PRO A 368 17.45 -8.40 -21.94
CA PRO A 368 18.19 -7.14 -21.75
C PRO A 368 18.73 -6.96 -20.34
N VAL A 369 17.98 -7.36 -19.32
CA VAL A 369 18.37 -7.28 -17.90
C VAL A 369 19.59 -8.15 -17.62
N ASP A 370 19.58 -9.40 -18.04
CA ASP A 370 20.74 -10.32 -17.86
C ASP A 370 22.01 -9.78 -18.50
N PHE A 371 21.88 -9.26 -19.72
CA PHE A 371 23.00 -8.65 -20.43
C PHE A 371 23.53 -7.43 -19.68
N TYR A 372 22.66 -6.55 -19.23
CA TYR A 372 23.03 -5.32 -18.50
C TYR A 372 23.84 -5.63 -17.23
N PHE A 373 23.32 -6.47 -16.32
CA PHE A 373 23.99 -6.75 -15.06
C PHE A 373 25.27 -7.56 -15.24
N SER A 374 25.32 -8.48 -16.22
CA SER A 374 26.55 -9.22 -16.53
C SER A 374 27.66 -8.35 -17.11
N SER A 375 27.33 -7.25 -17.76
CA SER A 375 28.30 -6.30 -18.33
C SER A 375 29.02 -5.44 -17.28
N GLY A 376 28.44 -5.31 -16.08
CA GLY A 376 28.93 -4.40 -15.04
C GLY A 376 28.78 -2.92 -15.42
N ALA A 377 27.71 -2.57 -16.11
CA ALA A 377 27.44 -1.22 -16.64
C ALA A 377 27.32 -0.13 -15.55
N ASP A 378 26.99 -0.50 -14.29
CA ASP A 378 26.83 0.45 -13.18
C ASP A 378 28.15 0.85 -12.49
N ARG A 379 29.28 0.36 -12.97
CA ARG A 379 30.58 0.65 -12.32
C ARG A 379 30.89 2.15 -12.32
N GLY A 380 31.07 2.72 -11.13
CA GLY A 380 31.42 4.11 -10.95
C GLY A 380 30.24 5.07 -10.92
N SER A 381 29.00 4.56 -11.02
CA SER A 381 27.78 5.33 -10.85
C SER A 381 27.69 6.05 -9.49
N ILE A 382 26.81 7.04 -9.37
CA ILE A 382 26.58 7.83 -8.15
C ILE A 382 25.96 6.96 -7.06
N ILE A 383 24.85 6.26 -7.39
CA ILE A 383 24.13 5.36 -6.46
C ILE A 383 23.88 3.96 -7.05
N GLY A 384 24.45 3.65 -8.23
CA GLY A 384 24.18 2.42 -8.95
C GLY A 384 22.80 2.38 -9.56
N ASN A 385 22.27 1.16 -9.71
CA ASN A 385 20.93 0.88 -10.19
C ASN A 385 20.13 0.15 -9.09
N PRO A 386 19.69 0.85 -8.03
CA PRO A 386 19.15 0.16 -6.85
C PRO A 386 17.82 -0.54 -7.11
N LEU A 387 16.93 0.02 -7.93
CA LEU A 387 15.65 -0.61 -8.21
C LEU A 387 15.81 -1.80 -9.19
N GLY A 388 16.60 -1.63 -10.24
CA GLY A 388 16.89 -2.72 -11.17
C GLY A 388 17.63 -3.87 -10.49
N GLU A 389 18.65 -3.59 -9.66
CA GLU A 389 19.35 -4.61 -8.88
C GLU A 389 18.41 -5.36 -7.93
N PHE A 390 17.50 -4.63 -7.27
CA PHE A 390 16.51 -5.19 -6.38
C PHE A 390 15.51 -6.12 -7.10
N LEU A 391 14.99 -5.69 -8.26
CA LEU A 391 13.96 -6.44 -9.00
C LEU A 391 14.56 -7.53 -9.89
N TRP A 392 15.68 -7.27 -10.54
CA TRP A 392 16.19 -8.07 -11.65
C TRP A 392 17.65 -8.54 -11.46
N GLY A 393 18.37 -7.97 -10.48
CA GLY A 393 19.78 -8.27 -10.25
C GLY A 393 20.07 -9.74 -9.92
N ALA A 394 21.30 -10.05 -9.57
CA ALA A 394 21.79 -11.41 -9.35
C ALA A 394 20.92 -12.21 -8.35
N GLY A 395 20.18 -13.18 -8.85
CA GLY A 395 19.21 -13.96 -8.07
C GLY A 395 17.79 -13.38 -8.04
N GLY A 396 17.50 -12.38 -8.86
CA GLY A 396 16.19 -11.75 -8.99
C GLY A 396 15.18 -12.56 -9.80
N MET A 397 14.07 -11.90 -10.17
CA MET A 397 12.92 -12.52 -10.86
C MET A 397 13.28 -13.15 -12.20
N ALA A 398 14.22 -12.56 -12.97
CA ALA A 398 14.59 -13.04 -14.29
C ALA A 398 15.06 -14.51 -14.30
N HIS A 399 15.61 -14.99 -13.18
CA HIS A 399 16.07 -16.38 -13.05
C HIS A 399 15.08 -17.30 -12.34
N ALA A 400 14.04 -16.75 -11.73
CA ALA A 400 13.15 -17.49 -10.83
C ALA A 400 11.71 -17.60 -11.34
N TRP A 401 11.27 -16.68 -12.18
CA TRP A 401 9.93 -16.67 -12.76
C TRP A 401 9.91 -17.34 -14.14
N PRO A 402 8.86 -18.08 -14.50
CA PRO A 402 8.78 -18.74 -15.80
C PRO A 402 8.84 -17.73 -16.97
N ALA A 403 9.73 -17.97 -17.92
CA ALA A 403 9.80 -17.20 -19.14
C ALA A 403 8.56 -17.46 -20.04
N ASN A 404 8.10 -16.43 -20.73
CA ASN A 404 7.01 -16.55 -21.68
C ASN A 404 7.46 -16.20 -23.11
N PRO A 405 7.78 -17.20 -23.95
CA PRO A 405 8.27 -16.97 -25.31
C PRO A 405 7.30 -16.21 -26.23
N SER A 406 6.00 -16.17 -25.91
CA SER A 406 4.99 -15.46 -26.71
C SER A 406 5.21 -13.95 -26.71
N GLU A 407 5.95 -13.40 -25.74
CA GLU A 407 6.29 -11.98 -25.67
C GLU A 407 7.55 -11.58 -26.41
N ASN A 408 8.35 -12.53 -26.91
CA ASN A 408 9.60 -12.24 -27.62
C ASN A 408 9.41 -11.28 -28.81
N GLN A 409 8.24 -11.27 -29.44
CA GLN A 409 7.92 -10.35 -30.54
C GLN A 409 7.78 -8.89 -30.11
N TYR A 410 7.63 -8.61 -28.80
CA TYR A 410 7.44 -7.27 -28.23
C TYR A 410 8.65 -6.76 -27.45
N THR A 411 9.78 -7.44 -27.55
CA THR A 411 11.06 -7.04 -26.94
C THR A 411 11.75 -5.89 -27.70
N SER A 412 11.20 -5.49 -28.85
CA SER A 412 11.68 -4.36 -29.66
C SER A 412 10.53 -3.48 -30.13
N VAL A 413 10.81 -2.20 -30.31
CA VAL A 413 9.83 -1.22 -30.81
C VAL A 413 9.43 -1.56 -32.26
N GLN A 414 8.13 -1.47 -32.54
CA GLN A 414 7.58 -1.67 -33.90
C GLN A 414 7.06 -0.33 -34.45
N ASN A 415 6.97 -0.23 -35.80
CA ASN A 415 6.41 0.93 -36.45
C ASN A 415 4.89 1.03 -36.21
N SER A 416 4.39 2.24 -36.02
CA SER A 416 2.97 2.53 -35.86
C SER A 416 2.57 3.79 -36.65
N SER A 417 1.39 3.77 -37.26
CA SER A 417 0.75 4.93 -37.85
C SER A 417 -0.35 5.57 -36.99
N VAL A 418 -0.61 5.02 -35.83
CA VAL A 418 -1.57 5.57 -34.88
C VAL A 418 -1.12 6.97 -34.44
N PRO A 419 -1.98 8.01 -34.52
CA PRO A 419 -1.66 9.33 -34.03
C PRO A 419 -1.33 9.26 -32.54
N THR A 420 -0.08 9.55 -32.17
CA THR A 420 0.43 9.31 -30.82
C THR A 420 1.11 10.57 -30.26
N LEU A 421 0.73 10.94 -29.02
CA LEU A 421 1.38 11.99 -28.24
C LEU A 421 2.18 11.37 -27.10
N LEU A 422 3.49 11.60 -27.08
CA LEU A 422 4.40 11.20 -26.01
C LEU A 422 4.62 12.39 -25.08
N ILE A 423 4.43 12.17 -23.77
CA ILE A 423 4.60 13.20 -22.74
C ILE A 423 5.62 12.70 -21.71
N GLY A 424 6.60 13.55 -21.36
CA GLY A 424 7.57 13.23 -20.33
C GLY A 424 8.05 14.48 -19.60
N GLY A 425 8.55 14.32 -18.38
CA GLY A 425 9.17 15.37 -17.60
C GLY A 425 10.68 15.46 -17.86
N THR A 426 11.26 16.68 -17.71
CA THR A 426 12.74 16.83 -17.78
C THR A 426 13.46 16.20 -16.59
N LEU A 427 12.74 15.92 -15.51
CA LEU A 427 13.24 15.30 -14.27
C LEU A 427 12.64 13.92 -14.02
N ASP A 428 11.92 13.36 -15.00
CA ASP A 428 11.45 12.00 -14.93
C ASP A 428 12.66 11.06 -14.76
N PHE A 429 12.70 10.41 -13.61
CA PHE A 429 13.79 9.58 -13.18
C PHE A 429 13.55 8.11 -13.48
N GLU A 430 12.28 7.72 -13.59
CA GLU A 430 11.85 6.35 -13.79
C GLU A 430 11.73 6.01 -15.28
N THR A 431 11.16 6.94 -16.07
CA THR A 431 11.03 6.80 -17.52
C THR A 431 11.56 8.06 -18.23
N PRO A 432 12.89 8.23 -18.28
CA PRO A 432 13.48 9.44 -18.82
C PRO A 432 12.99 9.75 -20.24
N ALA A 433 12.51 10.98 -20.47
CA ALA A 433 11.88 11.39 -21.74
C ALA A 433 12.75 11.17 -22.98
N GLN A 434 14.09 11.11 -22.82
CA GLN A 434 15.02 10.81 -23.91
C GLN A 434 14.87 9.37 -24.47
N ASN A 435 14.36 8.41 -23.69
CA ASN A 435 14.13 7.04 -24.17
C ASN A 435 13.01 7.04 -25.20
N ALA A 436 11.92 7.74 -24.92
CA ALA A 436 10.85 7.96 -25.89
C ALA A 436 11.36 8.67 -27.15
N THR A 437 12.21 9.70 -27.00
CA THR A 437 12.77 10.47 -28.13
C THR A 437 13.64 9.61 -29.05
N LYS A 438 14.48 8.75 -28.47
CA LYS A 438 15.46 7.97 -29.23
C LYS A 438 14.92 6.65 -29.76
N GLU A 439 14.04 6.01 -28.99
CA GLU A 439 13.68 4.62 -29.22
C GLU A 439 12.28 4.46 -29.80
N LEU A 440 11.29 5.27 -29.36
CA LEU A 440 9.91 5.12 -29.83
C LEU A 440 9.51 6.14 -30.91
N LEU A 441 9.80 7.43 -30.72
CA LEU A 441 9.37 8.50 -31.63
C LEU A 441 9.76 8.28 -33.10
N PRO A 442 10.98 7.76 -33.41
CA PRO A 442 11.38 7.48 -34.79
C PRO A 442 10.51 6.42 -35.51
N HIS A 443 9.79 5.60 -34.74
CA HIS A 443 8.92 4.53 -35.24
C HIS A 443 7.44 4.94 -35.33
N LEU A 444 7.11 6.19 -35.03
CA LEU A 444 5.75 6.74 -35.06
C LEU A 444 5.60 7.72 -36.22
N SER A 445 4.98 7.29 -37.33
CA SER A 445 4.79 8.15 -38.50
C SER A 445 3.91 9.38 -38.25
N ASN A 446 3.02 9.31 -37.24
CA ASN A 446 2.14 10.38 -36.74
C ASN A 446 2.41 10.66 -35.23
N GLY A 447 3.70 10.62 -34.86
CA GLY A 447 4.14 10.83 -33.47
C GLY A 447 4.46 12.29 -33.16
N HIS A 448 4.05 12.74 -31.99
CA HIS A 448 4.44 14.00 -31.38
C HIS A 448 5.03 13.77 -30.00
N GLN A 449 5.98 14.60 -29.57
CA GLN A 449 6.51 14.54 -28.22
C GLN A 449 6.49 15.91 -27.55
N VAL A 450 6.09 15.93 -26.28
CA VAL A 450 6.16 17.07 -25.39
C VAL A 450 7.02 16.71 -24.18
N ILE A 451 8.06 17.51 -23.90
CA ILE A 451 8.90 17.37 -22.72
C ILE A 451 8.65 18.58 -21.81
N LEU A 452 8.04 18.33 -20.64
CA LEU A 452 7.61 19.38 -19.72
C LEU A 452 8.73 19.73 -18.73
N SER A 453 9.09 20.99 -18.70
CA SER A 453 10.22 21.47 -17.90
C SER A 453 9.93 21.41 -16.39
N GLY A 454 10.82 20.78 -15.63
CA GLY A 454 10.77 20.72 -14.17
C GLY A 454 9.76 19.72 -13.61
N LEU A 455 9.13 18.90 -14.45
CA LEU A 455 8.27 17.81 -14.01
C LEU A 455 9.06 16.49 -13.92
N GLY A 456 8.69 15.66 -12.93
CA GLY A 456 9.09 14.28 -12.77
C GLY A 456 8.22 13.34 -13.58
N HIS A 457 7.73 12.29 -12.94
CA HIS A 457 6.93 11.25 -13.53
C HIS A 457 5.44 11.62 -13.66
N VAL A 458 4.54 10.66 -13.69
CA VAL A 458 3.11 10.78 -14.01
C VAL A 458 2.36 11.69 -13.02
N ASP A 459 2.61 11.58 -11.72
CA ASP A 459 1.90 12.37 -10.72
C ASP A 459 2.16 13.87 -10.86
N ASP A 460 3.37 14.25 -11.28
CA ASP A 460 3.68 15.65 -11.59
C ASP A 460 2.89 16.17 -12.79
N PHE A 461 2.72 15.36 -13.84
CA PHE A 461 1.90 15.73 -15.00
C PHE A 461 0.45 15.98 -14.61
N ASP A 462 -0.09 15.13 -13.74
CA ASP A 462 -1.47 15.22 -13.29
C ASP A 462 -1.73 16.36 -12.31
N ALA A 463 -0.78 16.64 -11.41
CA ALA A 463 -1.00 17.50 -10.26
C ALA A 463 -0.48 18.94 -10.44
N TYR A 464 0.58 19.16 -11.22
CA TYR A 464 1.24 20.47 -11.29
C TYR A 464 0.34 21.57 -11.88
N GLU A 465 -0.20 21.34 -13.08
CA GLU A 465 -1.13 22.26 -13.74
C GLU A 465 -2.33 21.52 -14.32
N PRO A 466 -3.31 21.09 -13.49
CA PRO A 466 -4.40 20.21 -13.90
C PRO A 466 -5.23 20.73 -15.07
N LYS A 467 -5.34 22.06 -15.21
CA LYS A 467 -6.08 22.67 -16.34
C LYS A 467 -5.27 22.61 -17.64
N ALA A 468 -3.95 22.68 -17.54
CA ALA A 468 -3.07 22.57 -18.72
C ALA A 468 -2.99 21.12 -19.20
N SER A 469 -2.83 20.14 -18.29
CA SER A 469 -2.87 18.72 -18.64
C SER A 469 -4.21 18.33 -19.26
N THR A 470 -5.33 18.73 -18.66
CA THR A 470 -6.67 18.50 -19.21
C THR A 470 -6.83 19.08 -20.62
N GLN A 471 -6.39 20.34 -20.85
CA GLN A 471 -6.46 20.96 -22.18
C GLN A 471 -5.60 20.23 -23.21
N LEU A 472 -4.37 19.89 -22.86
CA LEU A 472 -3.47 19.14 -23.75
C LEU A 472 -4.11 17.82 -24.19
N LEU A 473 -4.62 17.04 -23.25
CA LEU A 473 -5.27 15.75 -23.50
C LEU A 473 -6.53 15.91 -24.35
N THR A 474 -7.47 16.77 -23.94
CA THR A 474 -8.76 16.93 -24.63
C THR A 474 -8.62 17.53 -26.01
N THR A 475 -7.68 18.48 -26.22
CA THR A 475 -7.39 19.03 -27.55
C THR A 475 -6.79 17.96 -28.47
N PHE A 476 -5.84 17.16 -27.98
CA PHE A 476 -5.25 16.10 -28.78
C PHE A 476 -6.29 15.03 -29.15
N TYR A 477 -7.11 14.58 -28.21
CA TYR A 477 -8.16 13.59 -28.49
C TYR A 477 -9.24 14.09 -29.46
N ALA A 478 -9.60 15.37 -29.39
CA ALA A 478 -10.60 15.92 -30.29
C ALA A 478 -10.06 16.22 -31.69
N THR A 479 -8.83 16.73 -31.82
CA THR A 479 -8.34 17.34 -33.07
C THR A 479 -7.02 16.75 -33.57
N GLY A 480 -6.27 16.03 -32.74
CA GLY A 480 -4.89 15.62 -33.00
C GLY A 480 -3.85 16.71 -32.82
N GLN A 481 -4.26 17.91 -32.38
CA GLN A 481 -3.32 19.04 -32.16
C GLN A 481 -2.72 19.03 -30.76
N VAL A 482 -1.45 19.39 -30.67
CA VAL A 482 -0.70 19.49 -29.41
C VAL A 482 -0.77 20.92 -28.90
N ASP A 483 -1.51 21.15 -27.83
CA ASP A 483 -1.67 22.47 -27.22
C ASP A 483 -1.03 22.53 -25.83
N THR A 484 0.17 23.09 -25.77
CA THR A 484 0.93 23.33 -24.53
C THR A 484 0.87 24.78 -24.05
N SER A 485 0.00 25.61 -24.64
CA SER A 485 -0.04 27.06 -24.40
C SER A 485 -0.29 27.46 -22.95
N ARG A 486 -0.89 26.56 -22.14
CA ARG A 486 -1.15 26.80 -20.71
C ARG A 486 -0.06 26.30 -19.79
N TYR A 487 0.91 25.54 -20.29
CA TYR A 487 2.00 25.08 -19.44
C TYR A 487 3.00 26.18 -19.16
N THR A 488 3.36 26.35 -17.90
CA THR A 488 4.50 27.13 -17.45
C THR A 488 5.61 26.22 -16.97
N ALA A 489 6.88 26.63 -17.15
CA ALA A 489 8.00 25.85 -16.65
C ALA A 489 7.94 25.74 -15.12
N ASN A 490 7.97 24.53 -14.60
CA ASN A 490 8.01 24.31 -13.15
C ASN A 490 9.40 24.72 -12.60
N VAL A 491 9.38 25.51 -11.54
CA VAL A 491 10.59 25.89 -10.79
C VAL A 491 10.71 25.00 -9.56
N VAL A 492 11.40 23.87 -9.73
CA VAL A 492 11.66 22.94 -8.63
C VAL A 492 12.41 23.62 -7.50
N SER A 493 11.91 23.56 -6.27
CA SER A 493 12.46 24.25 -5.10
C SER A 493 13.10 23.29 -4.11
N PHE A 494 14.36 23.53 -3.74
CA PHE A 494 15.02 22.86 -2.61
C PHE A 494 14.70 23.46 -1.25
N ALA A 495 13.95 24.58 -1.19
CA ALA A 495 13.40 25.13 0.04
C ALA A 495 12.05 24.46 0.36
N THR A 496 12.10 23.27 0.90
CA THR A 496 10.90 22.48 1.26
C THR A 496 10.32 22.94 2.60
N PRO A 497 9.00 22.96 2.78
CA PRO A 497 8.36 23.40 4.04
C PRO A 497 8.80 22.57 5.25
N GLN A 498 8.96 21.27 5.05
CA GLN A 498 9.43 20.32 6.07
C GLN A 498 10.45 19.39 5.44
N SER A 499 11.54 19.10 6.14
CA SER A 499 12.54 18.13 5.68
C SER A 499 12.22 16.75 6.18
N GLN A 500 12.63 15.70 5.44
CA GLN A 500 12.55 14.32 5.90
C GLN A 500 13.31 14.10 7.22
N ALA A 501 14.40 14.83 7.44
CA ALA A 501 15.14 14.82 8.70
C ALA A 501 14.30 15.36 9.88
N ALA A 502 13.49 16.41 9.67
CA ALA A 502 12.56 16.89 10.69
C ALA A 502 11.44 15.86 10.94
N ILE A 503 10.85 15.32 9.87
CA ILE A 503 9.82 14.27 9.97
C ILE A 503 10.34 13.06 10.75
N ALA A 504 11.57 12.61 10.49
CA ALA A 504 12.19 11.50 11.21
C ALA A 504 12.28 11.77 12.72
N LYS A 505 12.69 12.99 13.10
CA LYS A 505 12.79 13.42 14.49
C LYS A 505 11.42 13.51 15.16
N ASP A 506 10.42 14.04 14.44
CA ASP A 506 9.04 14.13 14.93
C ASP A 506 8.44 12.74 15.15
N ILE A 507 8.61 11.81 14.18
CA ILE A 507 8.15 10.42 14.32
C ILE A 507 8.80 9.75 15.52
N LEU A 508 10.13 9.83 15.63
CA LEU A 508 10.85 9.21 16.76
C LEU A 508 10.44 9.84 18.10
N GLY A 509 10.31 11.17 18.15
CA GLY A 509 9.83 11.89 19.33
C GLY A 509 8.42 11.45 19.72
N PHE A 510 7.54 11.26 18.75
CA PHE A 510 6.19 10.75 18.95
C PHE A 510 6.19 9.30 19.48
N MET A 511 6.98 8.42 18.86
CA MET A 511 7.12 7.02 19.31
C MET A 511 7.61 6.95 20.76
N ILE A 512 8.69 7.65 21.08
CA ILE A 512 9.25 7.70 22.45
C ILE A 512 8.24 8.31 23.41
N GLY A 513 7.60 9.42 23.03
CA GLY A 513 6.61 10.11 23.86
C GLY A 513 5.44 9.21 24.25
N PHE A 514 4.85 8.49 23.28
CA PHE A 514 3.75 7.56 23.55
C PHE A 514 4.20 6.34 24.36
N ALA A 515 5.39 5.79 24.06
CA ALA A 515 5.95 4.68 24.84
C ALA A 515 6.15 5.07 26.32
N LEU A 516 6.78 6.22 26.57
CA LEU A 516 6.98 6.74 27.93
C LEU A 516 5.66 7.06 28.62
N LEU A 517 4.71 7.70 27.93
CA LEU A 517 3.39 8.02 28.47
C LEU A 517 2.66 6.75 28.92
N ALA A 518 2.67 5.69 28.09
CA ALA A 518 2.05 4.42 28.44
C ALA A 518 2.71 3.78 29.67
N VAL A 519 4.05 3.73 29.71
CA VAL A 519 4.81 3.18 30.85
C VAL A 519 4.53 3.97 32.12
N ILE A 520 4.66 5.30 32.08
CA ILE A 520 4.41 6.16 33.24
C ILE A 520 2.98 5.98 33.74
N TRP A 521 2.00 5.95 32.83
CA TRP A 521 0.60 5.79 33.24
C TRP A 521 0.35 4.42 33.88
N LEU A 522 0.88 3.33 33.32
CA LEU A 522 0.80 2.00 33.94
C LEU A 522 1.46 1.94 35.31
N VAL A 523 2.63 2.56 35.48
CA VAL A 523 3.32 2.66 36.79
C VAL A 523 2.47 3.42 37.81
N VAL A 524 1.91 4.57 37.41
CA VAL A 524 1.01 5.37 38.28
C VAL A 524 -0.21 4.55 38.69
N LEU A 525 -0.82 3.81 37.75
CA LEU A 525 -1.95 2.93 38.06
C LEU A 525 -1.57 1.80 39.01
N ALA A 526 -0.40 1.16 38.79
CA ALA A 526 0.11 0.11 39.67
C ALA A 526 0.36 0.64 41.11
N ILE A 527 0.98 1.81 41.26
CA ILE A 527 1.20 2.48 42.56
C ILE A 527 -0.15 2.80 43.21
N ARG A 528 -1.11 3.32 42.46
CA ARG A 528 -2.44 3.65 42.95
C ARG A 528 -3.18 2.42 43.47
N ILE A 529 -3.13 1.30 42.71
CA ILE A 529 -3.73 0.02 43.16
C ILE A 529 -3.06 -0.48 44.45
N ARG A 530 -1.73 -0.42 44.53
CA ARG A 530 -0.98 -0.83 45.73
C ARG A 530 -1.30 0.03 46.95
N ARG A 531 -1.35 1.37 46.79
CA ARG A 531 -1.51 2.30 47.91
C ARG A 531 -2.96 2.53 48.32
N ARG A 532 -3.90 2.54 47.35
CA ARG A 532 -5.32 2.90 47.55
C ARG A 532 -6.31 1.78 47.25
N GLY A 533 -5.82 0.60 46.91
CA GLY A 533 -6.65 -0.58 46.62
C GLY A 533 -7.32 -0.60 45.24
N GLY A 534 -7.27 0.50 44.48
CA GLY A 534 -7.87 0.58 43.15
C GLY A 534 -8.18 2.00 42.67
N THR A 535 -8.95 2.09 41.58
CA THR A 535 -9.43 3.34 40.99
C THR A 535 -10.89 3.62 41.39
N GLY A 536 -11.32 4.88 41.37
CA GLY A 536 -12.75 5.21 41.51
C GLY A 536 -13.53 4.81 40.26
N ARG A 537 -14.82 4.48 40.39
CA ARG A 537 -15.67 3.97 39.27
C ARG A 537 -15.64 4.85 38.01
N LYS A 538 -15.75 6.19 38.13
CA LYS A 538 -15.71 7.11 36.99
C LYS A 538 -14.34 7.12 36.32
N THR A 539 -13.26 7.23 37.10
CA THR A 539 -11.88 7.20 36.62
C THR A 539 -11.55 5.86 35.95
N GLY A 540 -11.98 4.76 36.58
CA GLY A 540 -11.80 3.41 36.02
C GLY A 540 -12.52 3.22 34.68
N ALA A 541 -13.74 3.71 34.54
CA ALA A 541 -14.47 3.66 33.27
C ALA A 541 -13.75 4.46 32.18
N TRP A 542 -13.25 5.66 32.51
CA TRP A 542 -12.49 6.48 31.54
C TRP A 542 -11.17 5.81 31.12
N ILE A 543 -10.42 5.23 32.06
CA ILE A 543 -9.20 4.47 31.73
C ILE A 543 -9.50 3.29 30.78
N ARG A 544 -10.58 2.57 31.01
CA ARG A 544 -10.98 1.42 30.20
C ARG A 544 -11.46 1.80 28.81
N SER A 545 -11.99 3.00 28.62
CA SER A 545 -12.53 3.48 27.35
C SER A 545 -11.49 4.20 26.48
N ALA A 546 -10.77 5.18 27.05
CA ALA A 546 -9.81 6.01 26.32
C ALA A 546 -8.35 5.54 26.48
N GLY A 547 -8.02 4.91 27.61
CA GLY A 547 -6.67 4.41 27.88
C GLY A 547 -6.10 3.44 26.83
N PRO A 548 -6.89 2.54 26.24
CA PRO A 548 -6.40 1.61 25.23
C PRO A 548 -5.71 2.26 24.03
N ILE A 549 -6.07 3.49 23.64
CA ILE A 549 -5.39 4.22 22.57
C ILE A 549 -3.93 4.50 22.97
N VAL A 550 -3.73 5.05 24.17
CA VAL A 550 -2.37 5.37 24.65
C VAL A 550 -1.58 4.10 24.97
N PHE A 551 -2.21 3.12 25.60
CA PHE A 551 -1.54 1.85 25.94
C PHE A 551 -1.20 1.03 24.71
N GLY A 552 -2.11 0.96 23.73
CA GLY A 552 -1.90 0.21 22.48
C GLY A 552 -0.82 0.85 21.60
N LEU A 553 -0.94 2.14 21.32
CA LEU A 553 0.08 2.86 20.54
C LEU A 553 1.43 2.88 21.28
N GLY A 554 1.43 3.20 22.58
CA GLY A 554 2.66 3.25 23.35
C GLY A 554 3.35 1.89 23.47
N GLY A 555 2.57 0.81 23.62
CA GLY A 555 3.12 -0.54 23.63
C GLY A 555 3.67 -0.97 22.28
N TRP A 556 2.95 -0.67 21.22
CA TRP A 556 3.41 -0.96 19.85
C TRP A 556 4.70 -0.19 19.54
N PHE A 557 4.73 1.13 19.76
CA PHE A 557 5.93 1.94 19.55
C PHE A 557 7.11 1.47 20.42
N PHE A 558 6.87 1.06 21.66
CA PHE A 558 7.91 0.48 22.49
C PHE A 558 8.46 -0.82 21.90
N GLY A 559 7.57 -1.71 21.43
CA GLY A 559 7.95 -2.94 20.74
C GLY A 559 8.76 -2.67 19.47
N GLU A 560 8.30 -1.73 18.63
CA GLU A 560 8.98 -1.33 17.40
C GLU A 560 10.37 -0.73 17.66
N LEU A 561 10.52 0.13 18.66
CA LEU A 561 11.83 0.68 19.06
C LEU A 561 12.80 -0.43 19.49
N LEU A 562 12.34 -1.46 20.19
CA LEU A 562 13.16 -2.62 20.53
C LEU A 562 13.55 -3.44 19.30
N VAL A 563 12.60 -3.68 18.38
CA VAL A 563 12.88 -4.41 17.14
C VAL A 563 13.86 -3.65 16.26
N LEU A 564 13.64 -2.37 16.04
CA LEU A 564 14.55 -1.52 15.29
C LEU A 564 15.97 -1.48 15.89
N ARG A 565 16.07 -1.61 17.23
CA ARG A 565 17.36 -1.57 17.92
C ARG A 565 18.09 -2.93 17.95
N PHE A 566 17.36 -4.02 18.20
CA PHE A 566 17.97 -5.32 18.52
C PHE A 566 17.80 -6.36 17.41
N TRP A 567 16.76 -6.23 16.55
CA TRP A 567 16.45 -7.17 15.46
C TRP A 567 16.01 -6.41 14.20
N PRO A 568 16.89 -5.56 13.62
CA PRO A 568 16.53 -4.67 12.51
C PRO A 568 16.08 -5.39 11.23
N SER A 569 16.36 -6.70 11.11
CA SER A 569 15.90 -7.53 10.00
C SER A 569 14.46 -8.03 10.16
N ARG A 570 13.85 -7.88 11.35
CA ARG A 570 12.45 -8.26 11.54
C ARG A 570 11.52 -7.22 10.94
N ALA A 571 10.48 -7.71 10.26
CA ALA A 571 9.44 -6.87 9.70
C ALA A 571 8.63 -6.18 10.80
N LEU A 572 8.36 -4.90 10.61
CA LEU A 572 7.49 -4.12 11.51
C LEU A 572 6.04 -4.64 11.58
N PRO A 573 5.43 -5.15 10.49
CA PRO A 573 4.09 -5.72 10.54
C PRO A 573 4.03 -7.18 11.03
N ASP A 574 5.08 -7.69 11.72
CA ASP A 574 5.06 -9.03 12.32
C ASP A 574 3.84 -9.19 13.25
N GLN A 575 3.00 -10.18 12.94
CA GLN A 575 1.77 -10.43 13.66
C GLN A 575 1.99 -10.68 15.16
N LEU A 576 2.97 -11.51 15.50
CA LEU A 576 3.23 -11.86 16.90
C LEU A 576 3.69 -10.63 17.68
N LEU A 577 4.58 -9.84 17.10
CA LEU A 577 5.06 -8.60 17.72
C LEU A 577 3.92 -7.61 17.90
N SER A 578 3.12 -7.35 16.86
CA SER A 578 2.00 -6.42 16.90
C SER A 578 0.95 -6.85 17.93
N VAL A 579 0.58 -8.14 17.95
CA VAL A 579 -0.40 -8.67 18.90
C VAL A 579 0.11 -8.56 20.34
N VAL A 580 1.35 -8.96 20.63
CA VAL A 580 1.90 -8.95 21.99
C VAL A 580 2.16 -7.53 22.49
N SER A 581 2.80 -6.69 21.67
CA SER A 581 3.15 -5.31 22.05
C SER A 581 1.93 -4.43 22.29
N VAL A 582 0.82 -4.68 21.59
CA VAL A 582 -0.47 -3.99 21.78
C VAL A 582 -1.25 -4.60 22.94
N ALA A 583 -1.39 -5.94 22.98
CA ALA A 583 -2.26 -6.60 23.97
C ALA A 583 -1.76 -6.41 25.40
N VAL A 584 -0.44 -6.50 25.64
CA VAL A 584 0.12 -6.46 27.00
C VAL A 584 -0.18 -5.14 27.71
N PRO A 585 0.13 -3.95 27.18
CA PRO A 585 -0.19 -2.70 27.87
C PRO A 585 -1.71 -2.44 27.95
N ILE A 586 -2.49 -2.86 26.96
CA ILE A 586 -3.95 -2.70 26.98
C ILE A 586 -4.57 -3.51 28.11
N TRP A 587 -4.25 -4.82 28.24
CA TRP A 587 -4.86 -5.60 29.31
C TRP A 587 -4.44 -5.13 30.70
N LEU A 588 -3.19 -4.67 30.86
CA LEU A 588 -2.73 -4.07 32.12
C LEU A 588 -3.52 -2.80 32.48
N GLY A 589 -3.71 -1.90 31.50
CA GLY A 589 -4.46 -0.66 31.69
C GLY A 589 -5.96 -0.90 31.90
N VAL A 590 -6.59 -1.78 31.14
CA VAL A 590 -8.00 -2.15 31.27
C VAL A 590 -8.26 -2.84 32.60
N TYR A 591 -7.39 -3.78 33.00
CA TYR A 591 -7.45 -4.41 34.32
C TYR A 591 -7.30 -3.38 35.45
N ALA A 592 -6.31 -2.50 35.35
CA ALA A 592 -6.09 -1.46 36.34
C ALA A 592 -7.28 -0.50 36.48
N GLY A 593 -7.94 -0.19 35.37
CA GLY A 593 -9.19 0.58 35.37
C GLY A 593 -10.40 -0.18 35.91
N TRP A 594 -10.38 -1.53 35.84
CA TRP A 594 -11.44 -2.38 36.37
C TRP A 594 -11.31 -2.58 37.90
N VAL A 595 -10.08 -2.61 38.46
CA VAL A 595 -9.85 -2.79 39.89
C VAL A 595 -10.33 -1.56 40.66
N CYS A 596 -11.45 -1.70 41.35
CA CYS A 596 -11.94 -0.73 42.34
C CYS A 596 -11.54 -1.13 43.76
N THR A 597 -11.65 -0.18 44.69
CA THR A 597 -11.39 -0.43 46.12
C THR A 597 -12.20 -1.58 46.68
N ASP A 598 -13.44 -1.73 46.21
CA ASP A 598 -14.40 -2.75 46.65
C ASP A 598 -14.22 -4.12 45.93
N THR A 599 -13.26 -4.25 44.99
CA THR A 599 -13.04 -5.50 44.26
C THR A 599 -12.39 -6.55 45.16
N PRO A 600 -13.03 -7.71 45.43
CA PRO A 600 -12.48 -8.76 46.31
C PRO A 600 -11.14 -9.30 45.78
N LYS A 601 -10.20 -9.63 46.66
CA LYS A 601 -8.87 -10.13 46.32
C LYS A 601 -8.94 -11.38 45.41
N ALA A 602 -9.85 -12.31 45.71
CA ALA A 602 -10.06 -13.52 44.91
C ALA A 602 -10.53 -13.22 43.46
N MET A 603 -11.28 -12.13 43.28
CA MET A 603 -11.73 -11.68 41.94
C MET A 603 -10.60 -11.05 41.13
N ARG A 604 -9.64 -10.39 41.78
CA ARG A 604 -8.53 -9.73 41.10
C ARG A 604 -7.70 -10.70 40.27
N ALA A 605 -7.40 -11.90 40.80
CA ALA A 605 -6.68 -12.93 40.06
C ALA A 605 -7.45 -13.40 38.79
N LYS A 606 -8.77 -13.64 38.92
CA LYS A 606 -9.63 -13.99 37.79
C LYS A 606 -9.70 -12.84 36.77
N GLY A 607 -9.77 -11.59 37.23
CA GLY A 607 -9.79 -10.40 36.39
C GLY A 607 -8.52 -10.22 35.57
N ILE A 608 -7.32 -10.51 36.12
CA ILE A 608 -6.05 -10.49 35.38
C ILE A 608 -6.13 -11.46 34.21
N VAL A 609 -6.53 -12.71 34.43
CA VAL A 609 -6.61 -13.74 33.39
C VAL A 609 -7.65 -13.37 32.34
N ALA A 610 -8.85 -12.93 32.77
CA ALA A 610 -9.91 -12.54 31.85
C ALA A 610 -9.48 -11.36 30.95
N ALA A 611 -8.85 -10.32 31.51
CA ALA A 611 -8.36 -9.18 30.74
C ALA A 611 -7.25 -9.58 29.77
N ALA A 612 -6.28 -10.39 30.21
CA ALA A 612 -5.16 -10.82 29.40
C ALA A 612 -5.61 -11.70 28.21
N VAL A 613 -6.41 -12.74 28.48
CA VAL A 613 -6.94 -13.61 27.43
C VAL A 613 -7.80 -12.80 26.45
N GLY A 614 -8.68 -11.94 26.96
CA GLY A 614 -9.51 -11.08 26.12
C GLY A 614 -8.70 -10.15 25.22
N ALA A 615 -7.63 -9.53 25.76
CA ALA A 615 -6.78 -8.63 24.97
C ALA A 615 -5.99 -9.37 23.89
N VAL A 616 -5.40 -10.53 24.20
CA VAL A 616 -4.62 -11.31 23.21
C VAL A 616 -5.53 -11.84 22.10
N VAL A 617 -6.67 -12.44 22.47
CA VAL A 617 -7.65 -12.92 21.47
C VAL A 617 -8.17 -11.77 20.62
N GLY A 618 -8.55 -10.65 21.25
CA GLY A 618 -9.05 -9.46 20.56
C GLY A 618 -8.00 -8.83 19.64
N ALA A 619 -6.74 -8.75 20.08
CA ALA A 619 -5.64 -8.25 19.25
C ALA A 619 -5.40 -9.15 18.03
N ALA A 620 -5.34 -10.46 18.24
CA ALA A 620 -5.15 -11.42 17.15
C ALA A 620 -6.29 -11.35 16.12
N LEU A 621 -7.54 -11.30 16.57
CA LEU A 621 -8.69 -11.13 15.67
C LEU A 621 -8.64 -9.78 14.93
N GLY A 622 -8.34 -8.68 15.65
CA GLY A 622 -8.24 -7.34 15.08
C GLY A 622 -7.14 -7.20 14.03
N PHE A 623 -6.00 -7.86 14.22
CA PHE A 623 -4.89 -7.86 13.27
C PHE A 623 -5.29 -8.41 11.90
N HIS A 624 -6.17 -9.41 11.86
CA HIS A 624 -6.64 -10.05 10.63
C HIS A 624 -7.81 -9.32 9.94
N VAL A 625 -8.31 -8.22 10.49
CA VAL A 625 -9.44 -7.47 9.89
C VAL A 625 -9.02 -6.71 8.66
N THR A 626 -7.84 -6.08 8.70
CA THR A 626 -7.29 -5.23 7.62
C THR A 626 -5.79 -5.51 7.45
N SER A 627 -5.13 -4.77 6.57
CA SER A 627 -3.68 -4.88 6.34
C SER A 627 -2.96 -3.55 6.58
N GLY A 628 -1.63 -3.57 6.62
CA GLY A 628 -0.79 -2.39 6.77
C GLY A 628 -1.02 -1.65 8.10
N LEU A 629 -0.88 -0.33 8.09
CA LEU A 629 -1.05 0.51 9.30
C LEU A 629 -2.47 0.49 9.86
N ILE A 630 -3.49 0.19 9.06
CA ILE A 630 -4.88 0.07 9.53
C ILE A 630 -5.03 -1.17 10.41
N ALA A 631 -4.25 -2.23 10.15
CA ALA A 631 -4.24 -3.42 11.01
C ALA A 631 -3.84 -3.10 12.46
N LEU A 632 -2.96 -2.13 12.70
CA LEU A 632 -2.62 -1.66 14.04
C LEU A 632 -3.84 -1.08 14.76
N ILE A 633 -4.62 -0.25 14.06
CA ILE A 633 -5.83 0.37 14.63
C ILE A 633 -6.85 -0.70 15.00
N THR A 634 -7.11 -1.65 14.10
CA THR A 634 -8.06 -2.74 14.36
C THR A 634 -7.56 -3.71 15.43
N THR A 635 -6.24 -3.91 15.56
CA THR A 635 -5.59 -4.65 16.65
C THR A 635 -5.86 -3.99 18.01
N ILE A 636 -5.66 -2.68 18.12
CA ILE A 636 -5.92 -1.90 19.35
C ILE A 636 -7.40 -1.97 19.73
N ILE A 637 -8.30 -1.76 18.77
CA ILE A 637 -9.75 -1.84 18.99
C ILE A 637 -10.14 -3.24 19.44
N GLY A 638 -9.69 -4.27 18.75
CA GLY A 638 -9.97 -5.66 19.10
C GLY A 638 -9.50 -6.02 20.52
N ALA A 639 -8.26 -5.69 20.85
CA ALA A 639 -7.70 -5.90 22.19
C ALA A 639 -8.54 -5.21 23.28
N ALA A 640 -8.89 -3.95 23.07
CA ALA A 640 -9.66 -3.16 24.02
C ALA A 640 -11.07 -3.70 24.20
N VAL A 641 -11.77 -4.00 23.11
CA VAL A 641 -13.16 -4.44 23.11
C VAL A 641 -13.29 -5.81 23.78
N VAL A 642 -12.48 -6.79 23.37
CA VAL A 642 -12.59 -8.16 23.90
C VAL A 642 -12.09 -8.24 25.35
N SER A 643 -11.05 -7.48 25.73
CA SER A 643 -10.60 -7.39 27.14
C SER A 643 -11.70 -6.83 28.05
N ASN A 644 -12.37 -5.75 27.63
CA ASN A 644 -13.50 -5.17 28.38
C ASN A 644 -14.70 -6.12 28.43
N LEU A 645 -15.02 -6.83 27.35
CA LEU A 645 -16.09 -7.83 27.29
C LEU A 645 -15.82 -8.97 28.28
N SER A 646 -14.60 -9.50 28.29
CA SER A 646 -14.19 -10.60 29.19
C SER A 646 -14.36 -10.22 30.67
N LEU A 647 -13.99 -8.99 31.06
CA LEU A 647 -14.21 -8.49 32.41
C LEU A 647 -15.69 -8.29 32.73
N LEU A 648 -16.48 -7.78 31.80
CA LEU A 648 -17.93 -7.62 31.96
C LEU A 648 -18.64 -8.96 32.15
N VAL A 649 -18.27 -9.96 31.38
CA VAL A 649 -18.78 -11.35 31.50
C VAL A 649 -18.41 -11.92 32.87
N LEU A 650 -17.16 -11.72 33.33
CA LEU A 650 -16.73 -12.15 34.66
C LEU A 650 -17.57 -11.49 35.76
N ASP A 651 -17.83 -10.18 35.68
CA ASP A 651 -18.67 -9.47 36.65
C ASP A 651 -20.09 -10.04 36.70
N ILE A 652 -20.73 -10.24 35.53
CA ILE A 652 -22.10 -10.79 35.46
C ILE A 652 -22.15 -12.24 35.97
N TRP A 653 -21.16 -13.06 35.63
CA TRP A 653 -21.11 -14.46 36.05
C TRP A 653 -20.99 -14.58 37.60
N THR A 654 -20.12 -13.78 38.19
CA THR A 654 -19.90 -13.80 39.64
C THR A 654 -21.10 -13.24 40.44
N GLU A 655 -21.78 -12.23 39.92
CA GLU A 655 -23.03 -11.72 40.50
C GLU A 655 -24.16 -12.77 40.45
N ARG A 656 -24.27 -13.51 39.34
CA ARG A 656 -25.23 -14.63 39.23
C ARG A 656 -24.91 -15.78 40.16
N ALA A 657 -23.64 -16.12 40.32
CA ALA A 657 -23.23 -17.16 41.27
C ALA A 657 -23.54 -16.77 42.74
N ALA A 658 -23.31 -15.52 43.10
CA ALA A 658 -23.64 -15.01 44.42
C ALA A 658 -25.16 -14.99 44.69
N SER A 659 -25.97 -14.64 43.68
CA SER A 659 -27.44 -14.64 43.84
C SER A 659 -28.05 -16.06 43.95
N ARG A 660 -27.40 -17.07 43.35
CA ARG A 660 -27.83 -18.47 43.51
C ARG A 660 -27.43 -19.07 44.84
N GLY A 661 -26.29 -18.66 45.42
CA GLY A 661 -25.82 -19.13 46.73
C GLY A 661 -26.59 -18.53 47.93
N THR A 662 -27.39 -17.46 47.72
CA THR A 662 -28.24 -16.83 48.76
C THR A 662 -29.69 -17.35 48.77
N ALA A 663 -30.06 -18.19 47.83
CA ALA A 663 -31.33 -18.92 47.85
C ALA A 663 -31.14 -20.25 48.66
N ALA A 664 -30.90 -20.17 49.97
CA ALA A 664 -31.10 -21.29 50.87
C ALA A 664 -32.61 -21.63 50.84
N PRO A 665 -33.01 -22.92 50.86
CA PRO A 665 -34.42 -23.29 50.88
C PRO A 665 -35.03 -22.69 52.17
N ALA A 666 -36.13 -21.98 51.98
CA ALA A 666 -36.97 -21.57 53.11
C ALA A 666 -37.38 -22.87 53.82
N VAL A 667 -36.93 -23.03 55.06
CA VAL A 667 -37.42 -24.06 55.95
C VAL A 667 -38.89 -23.74 56.18
N ASP A 668 -39.76 -24.61 55.75
CA ASP A 668 -41.20 -24.52 55.96
C ASP A 668 -41.49 -24.55 57.46
N PRO A 669 -42.14 -23.52 58.05
CA PRO A 669 -42.42 -23.49 59.48
C PRO A 669 -43.54 -24.47 59.89
N SER A 670 -44.05 -25.34 59.02
CA SER A 670 -45.20 -26.20 59.26
C SER A 670 -44.86 -27.59 59.83
N GLU A 671 -43.58 -27.93 60.12
CA GLU A 671 -43.21 -29.24 60.67
C GLU A 671 -42.86 -29.25 62.20
N THR A 672 -43.30 -28.25 63.00
CA THR A 672 -43.16 -28.30 64.45
C THR A 672 -44.50 -28.19 65.17
N GLU A 673 -45.41 -29.10 64.90
CA GLU A 673 -46.56 -29.37 65.73
C GLU A 673 -46.92 -30.86 65.64
N HIS A 674 -46.47 -31.59 66.67
CA HIS A 674 -47.07 -32.79 67.29
C HIS A 674 -46.00 -33.71 67.90
N LEU A 675 -45.63 -33.47 69.09
CA LEU A 675 -45.20 -34.48 70.10
C LEU A 675 -45.55 -34.00 71.45
N GLU A 676 -46.78 -34.29 71.89
CA GLU A 676 -47.15 -34.28 73.31
C GLU A 676 -46.58 -35.50 74.04
N PRO A 677 -46.17 -35.39 75.27
CA PRO A 677 -45.63 -36.52 76.04
C PRO A 677 -46.78 -37.32 76.67
N ALA A 678 -46.84 -38.61 76.47
CA ALA A 678 -47.63 -39.53 77.29
C ALA A 678 -46.80 -40.03 78.45
N LEU A 679 -47.20 -39.62 79.62
CA LEU A 679 -46.89 -40.25 80.88
C LEU A 679 -47.51 -41.62 80.94
N HIS A 680 -46.75 -42.71 81.23
CA HIS A 680 -46.83 -43.66 82.37
C HIS A 680 -45.71 -44.71 82.23
#